data_4029ed5cdc638a4c5039440b3ac9401c
#
_entry.id   4029ed5cdc638a4c5039440b3ac9401c
#
_cell.length_a   1.000
_cell.length_b   1.000
_cell.length_c   1.000
_cell.angle_alpha   90.00
_cell.angle_beta   90.00
_cell.angle_gamma   90.00
#
_symmetry.space_group_name_H-M   'P 1'
#
loop_
_entity.id
_entity.type
_entity.pdbx_description
1 polymer ?
#
loop_
_entity_poly.entity_id
_entity_poly.type
_entity_poly.pdbx_seq_one_letter_code
_entity_poly.pdbx_strand_id
1 'polypeptide(L)'
;MSEQSFFATAWLALVLACGLGPAPAWGADESGRAAAPAVLAAELARDFRAPPDAAKPWAYWWWVKGNVTQEAITRDLEQMKQKGFGGLLLFDARGYHEDHTAMPPSRMDFMSPEWRRMFRFAVSEAGRVGLSMSVNLSSCAGALRGPWQVGDDAPKKLVWASVEWEGGKRSRVELPRGPWGRSWDVAVLAARHPDPAPGNTPVAVEVVDLTDRVDAEGKLAWEAPEGRWTLFRFACALMEGHENDVDILSPSAVEGHFQRMGKALLEDAGPWAGKTLTHFYSVSWEGATPTWTLGLEQHFQRYRGYNLRPWLPVLAGMTVKSRERSDRFLRDYHRTLSDCFMDHCYGRLRGLCGEAGLKWHSESGGPWDRKLANFKHADQLAFLGRNDMPQGEFWYPERAINRPAAIAAHIYGRPLAASEAFTHMRPHWSVYPALLKPLADAAFCDGVNLFIWHTFTCSPPEFGKPGIEYFAGTHLNPNVTWWEQSHAMLAYLARCQRLLREGKFVADVCCYTGDSPYLHWGRGLEWCSKPSLVLGKGYAFDLLNTEVLLDRLAAEGGRLVLPDGMEYRLLVVDLADETAPPEALEKIAGLAKAGATVVLGKRRPERAPGLKDHPACDEQVRRLANELWGEAGQSPGRRKLGKGWIVTGTSMDEALGSAGIAPDCEGPWDYIHRRAPGLDIYFLAGQGEADCTFRVQGKEPELWDPSTGQIRDAVCWRAPQPGRTLVPIHLAENGSVFVVFRRPAEPRHLVSVRGPQQGIQIEGRDDKAAWLSLWRQGRYVLRSAADRELAVQADDLPEPVALAGPWQVSFPPGWGAPASAVFDRLVPWNEHAQQGIRFFSGTATYRKSFSLSAPQARSLVRLQLGEVKHVAEVRLNGTPLGVVWSAPWSVDLTGVVKPGANQLEIDVTNVWVNRLVGDAGLPEAKRFTKTHVRREPDYPGRYAHLRGYAASDPLAPCGLLGPVRLEFGQSKEVAL
;
A
#
# COMPACT_ATOMS: atom_id res chain seq x y z
N MET A 1 -1.69 28.05 -56.97
CA MET A 1 -2.75 28.55 -56.12
C MET A 1 -3.78 27.43 -55.96
N SER A 2 -4.16 27.13 -54.70
CA SER A 2 -5.19 26.16 -54.31
C SER A 2 -4.79 24.68 -54.43
N GLU A 3 -4.21 24.14 -53.34
CA GLU A 3 -4.43 22.77 -52.82
C GLU A 3 -3.53 22.53 -51.60
N GLN A 4 -3.66 23.35 -50.58
CA GLN A 4 -3.00 23.14 -49.26
C GLN A 4 -3.83 23.77 -48.14
N SER A 5 -5.08 23.41 -48.00
CA SER A 5 -5.90 23.91 -46.87
C SER A 5 -7.00 22.92 -46.42
N PHE A 6 -6.87 21.61 -46.69
CA PHE A 6 -7.89 20.64 -46.31
C PHE A 6 -7.39 19.51 -45.37
N PHE A 7 -6.10 19.49 -44.97
CA PHE A 7 -5.58 18.44 -44.10
C PHE A 7 -5.38 18.82 -42.62
N ALA A 8 -5.56 20.09 -42.27
CA ALA A 8 -5.34 20.56 -40.88
C ALA A 8 -6.60 20.46 -39.99
N THR A 9 -7.79 20.25 -40.57
CA THR A 9 -9.06 20.20 -39.79
C THR A 9 -9.53 18.78 -39.47
N ALA A 10 -8.98 17.75 -40.12
CA ALA A 10 -9.37 16.36 -39.88
C ALA A 10 -8.58 15.68 -38.71
N TRP A 11 -7.45 16.22 -38.28
CA TRP A 11 -6.66 15.69 -37.18
C TRP A 11 -7.11 16.16 -35.78
N LEU A 12 -7.80 17.28 -35.71
CA LEU A 12 -8.34 17.77 -34.41
C LEU A 12 -9.65 17.10 -34.01
N ALA A 13 -10.35 16.44 -34.95
CA ALA A 13 -11.60 15.71 -34.68
C ALA A 13 -11.40 14.23 -34.34
N LEU A 14 -10.22 13.65 -34.58
CA LEU A 14 -9.91 12.21 -34.27
C LEU A 14 -9.25 12.01 -32.92
N VAL A 15 -8.74 13.06 -32.26
CA VAL A 15 -8.19 13.00 -30.90
C VAL A 15 -9.28 13.20 -29.84
N LEU A 16 -10.46 13.71 -30.23
CA LEU A 16 -11.61 13.90 -29.33
C LEU A 16 -12.64 12.75 -29.37
N ALA A 17 -12.41 11.70 -30.15
CA ALA A 17 -13.34 10.56 -30.30
C ALA A 17 -12.83 9.25 -29.67
N CYS A 18 -11.65 9.22 -29.05
CA CYS A 18 -11.28 8.18 -28.09
C CYS A 18 -11.78 8.61 -26.71
N GLY A 19 -13.11 8.65 -26.57
CA GLY A 19 -13.77 8.91 -25.32
C GLY A 19 -13.36 7.87 -24.29
N LEU A 20 -12.67 8.33 -23.25
CA LEU A 20 -12.63 7.68 -21.96
C LEU A 20 -14.09 7.59 -21.50
N GLY A 21 -14.74 6.46 -21.74
CA GLY A 21 -16.02 6.18 -21.11
C GLY A 21 -15.86 6.31 -19.60
N PRO A 22 -16.83 6.88 -18.88
CA PRO A 22 -16.77 6.97 -17.45
C PRO A 22 -16.63 5.56 -16.87
N ALA A 23 -15.62 5.35 -16.01
CA ALA A 23 -15.52 4.15 -15.23
C ALA A 23 -16.87 3.94 -14.49
N PRO A 24 -17.40 2.71 -14.41
CA PRO A 24 -18.65 2.47 -13.70
C PRO A 24 -18.49 2.95 -12.26
N ALA A 25 -19.31 3.90 -11.86
CA ALA A 25 -19.41 4.34 -10.50
C ALA A 25 -19.87 3.13 -9.66
N TRP A 26 -19.07 2.73 -8.69
CA TRP A 26 -19.48 1.74 -7.70
C TRP A 26 -20.72 2.27 -6.98
N GLY A 27 -21.83 1.53 -7.03
CA GLY A 27 -23.12 1.94 -6.53
C GLY A 27 -24.14 2.32 -7.61
N ALA A 28 -23.79 2.20 -8.91
CA ALA A 28 -24.77 2.22 -9.99
C ALA A 28 -25.24 0.80 -10.30
N ASP A 29 -26.53 0.64 -10.46
CA ASP A 29 -27.09 -0.58 -11.03
C ASP A 29 -26.69 -0.70 -12.52
N GLU A 30 -26.94 -1.87 -13.15
CA GLU A 30 -26.62 -2.11 -14.56
C GLU A 30 -27.31 -1.10 -15.52
N SER A 31 -28.24 -0.24 -15.02
CA SER A 31 -28.90 0.82 -15.76
C SER A 31 -28.20 2.18 -15.69
N GLY A 32 -27.07 2.29 -14.92
CA GLY A 32 -26.30 3.54 -14.77
C GLY A 32 -26.97 4.60 -13.89
N ARG A 33 -28.02 4.27 -13.14
CA ARG A 33 -28.65 5.16 -12.15
C ARG A 33 -27.97 4.99 -10.80
N ALA A 34 -27.54 6.10 -10.18
CA ALA A 34 -27.10 6.09 -8.80
C ALA A 34 -28.22 5.57 -7.90
N ALA A 35 -27.95 4.55 -7.08
CA ALA A 35 -28.92 4.04 -6.12
C ALA A 35 -29.39 5.15 -5.18
N ALA A 36 -30.66 5.14 -4.79
CA ALA A 36 -31.16 6.11 -3.80
C ALA A 36 -30.37 5.94 -2.48
N PRO A 37 -30.06 7.03 -1.75
CA PRO A 37 -29.23 6.97 -0.55
C PRO A 37 -29.66 5.92 0.49
N ALA A 38 -30.96 5.68 0.62
CA ALA A 38 -31.47 4.65 1.53
C ALA A 38 -31.17 3.21 1.06
N VAL A 39 -31.18 2.97 -0.25
CA VAL A 39 -30.82 1.65 -0.83
C VAL A 39 -29.34 1.38 -0.64
N LEU A 40 -28.48 2.35 -0.96
CA LEU A 40 -27.03 2.26 -0.74
C LEU A 40 -26.72 1.99 0.75
N ALA A 41 -27.39 2.67 1.66
CA ALA A 41 -27.22 2.51 3.09
C ALA A 41 -27.59 1.09 3.57
N ALA A 42 -28.66 0.50 3.06
CA ALA A 42 -29.10 -0.85 3.38
C ALA A 42 -28.13 -1.92 2.82
N GLU A 43 -27.69 -1.74 1.58
CA GLU A 43 -26.70 -2.62 0.94
C GLU A 43 -25.39 -2.61 1.68
N LEU A 44 -24.90 -1.43 2.07
CA LEU A 44 -23.66 -1.29 2.81
C LEU A 44 -23.70 -2.04 4.15
N ALA A 45 -24.81 -1.98 4.86
CA ALA A 45 -25.01 -2.70 6.12
C ALA A 45 -25.05 -4.23 5.93
N ARG A 46 -25.69 -4.70 4.87
CA ARG A 46 -25.68 -6.12 4.48
C ARG A 46 -24.27 -6.59 4.16
N ASP A 47 -23.59 -5.84 3.29
CA ASP A 47 -22.25 -6.16 2.80
C ASP A 47 -21.19 -6.08 3.91
N PHE A 48 -21.39 -5.22 4.91
CA PHE A 48 -20.52 -5.19 6.09
C PHE A 48 -20.66 -6.46 6.93
N ARG A 49 -21.89 -6.97 7.11
CA ARG A 49 -22.11 -8.23 7.84
C ARG A 49 -21.56 -9.45 7.07
N ALA A 50 -21.74 -9.44 5.75
CA ALA A 50 -21.35 -10.51 4.83
C ALA A 50 -20.64 -9.92 3.60
N PRO A 51 -19.33 -9.60 3.70
CA PRO A 51 -18.61 -8.94 2.62
C PRO A 51 -18.61 -9.75 1.33
N PRO A 52 -18.93 -9.12 0.19
CA PRO A 52 -18.87 -9.78 -1.12
C PRO A 52 -17.42 -10.14 -1.49
N ASP A 53 -17.23 -11.12 -2.37
CA ASP A 53 -15.91 -11.59 -2.80
C ASP A 53 -15.00 -10.46 -3.30
N ALA A 54 -15.56 -9.49 -4.00
CA ALA A 54 -14.82 -8.33 -4.49
C ALA A 54 -14.19 -7.47 -3.36
N ALA A 55 -14.74 -7.53 -2.13
CA ALA A 55 -14.23 -6.80 -0.98
C ALA A 55 -13.19 -7.59 -0.16
N LYS A 56 -13.01 -8.87 -0.46
CA LYS A 56 -12.10 -9.74 0.29
C LYS A 56 -10.63 -9.47 -0.08
N PRO A 57 -9.67 -9.70 0.84
CA PRO A 57 -8.25 -9.57 0.54
C PRO A 57 -7.80 -10.59 -0.50
N TRP A 58 -6.69 -10.32 -1.15
CA TRP A 58 -5.99 -11.23 -2.03
C TRP A 58 -4.77 -11.83 -1.32
N ALA A 59 -4.09 -12.82 -1.97
CA ALA A 59 -2.83 -13.38 -1.48
C ALA A 59 -1.80 -13.48 -2.61
N TYR A 60 -0.54 -13.21 -2.31
CA TYR A 60 0.57 -13.66 -3.13
C TYR A 60 0.61 -15.18 -3.07
N TRP A 61 0.40 -15.85 -4.20
CA TRP A 61 0.44 -17.29 -4.32
C TRP A 61 1.74 -17.73 -4.97
N TRP A 62 2.69 -18.09 -4.13
CA TRP A 62 4.03 -18.43 -4.54
C TRP A 62 4.14 -19.87 -5.02
N TRP A 63 4.63 -20.03 -6.25
CA TRP A 63 5.11 -21.29 -6.80
C TRP A 63 6.64 -21.28 -6.70
N VAL A 64 7.19 -21.83 -5.60
CA VAL A 64 8.62 -21.82 -5.37
C VAL A 64 9.29 -22.79 -6.34
N LYS A 65 9.98 -22.28 -7.36
CA LYS A 65 10.64 -23.03 -8.44
C LYS A 65 9.73 -24.10 -9.07
N GLY A 66 8.48 -23.77 -9.32
CA GLY A 66 7.51 -24.67 -9.94
C GLY A 66 7.15 -25.92 -9.10
N ASN A 67 7.38 -25.90 -7.78
CA ASN A 67 7.03 -27.00 -6.89
C ASN A 67 5.52 -27.02 -6.59
N VAL A 68 4.73 -27.39 -7.57
CA VAL A 68 3.27 -27.50 -7.49
C VAL A 68 2.79 -28.79 -8.10
N THR A 69 1.60 -29.25 -7.69
CA THR A 69 0.86 -30.37 -8.29
C THR A 69 -0.59 -29.95 -8.48
N GLN A 70 -1.36 -30.65 -9.33
CA GLN A 70 -2.77 -30.36 -9.53
C GLN A 70 -3.55 -30.45 -8.21
N GLU A 71 -3.26 -31.48 -7.39
CA GLU A 71 -3.89 -31.68 -6.08
C GLU A 71 -3.60 -30.53 -5.13
N ALA A 72 -2.34 -30.03 -5.10
CA ALA A 72 -1.95 -28.90 -4.26
C ALA A 72 -2.60 -27.59 -4.75
N ILE A 73 -2.68 -27.39 -6.07
CA ILE A 73 -3.37 -26.26 -6.68
C ILE A 73 -4.86 -26.24 -6.29
N THR A 74 -5.58 -27.35 -6.49
CA THR A 74 -7.00 -27.47 -6.11
C THR A 74 -7.20 -27.20 -4.63
N ARG A 75 -6.41 -27.86 -3.77
CA ARG A 75 -6.46 -27.66 -2.31
C ARG A 75 -6.26 -26.19 -1.93
N ASP A 76 -5.22 -25.56 -2.44
CA ASP A 76 -4.89 -24.18 -2.08
C ASP A 76 -6.00 -23.21 -2.47
N LEU A 77 -6.53 -23.31 -3.68
CA LEU A 77 -7.60 -22.44 -4.17
C LEU A 77 -8.91 -22.64 -3.42
N GLU A 78 -9.30 -23.88 -3.12
CA GLU A 78 -10.46 -24.19 -2.29
C GLU A 78 -10.29 -23.65 -0.87
N GLN A 79 -9.11 -23.82 -0.27
CA GLN A 79 -8.78 -23.31 1.04
C GLN A 79 -8.75 -21.78 1.09
N MET A 80 -8.17 -21.11 0.09
CA MET A 80 -8.24 -19.64 -0.02
C MET A 80 -9.69 -19.15 -0.04
N LYS A 81 -10.53 -19.76 -0.89
CA LYS A 81 -11.94 -19.39 -0.99
C LYS A 81 -12.68 -19.60 0.32
N GLN A 82 -12.50 -20.77 0.94
CA GLN A 82 -13.14 -21.13 2.19
C GLN A 82 -12.78 -20.19 3.35
N LYS A 83 -11.52 -19.76 3.44
CA LYS A 83 -11.06 -18.87 4.52
C LYS A 83 -11.40 -17.41 4.29
N GLY A 84 -11.73 -17.02 3.08
CA GLY A 84 -12.23 -15.67 2.79
C GLY A 84 -11.29 -14.79 1.98
N PHE A 85 -10.43 -15.35 1.15
CA PHE A 85 -9.77 -14.62 0.08
C PHE A 85 -10.72 -14.41 -1.11
N GLY A 86 -10.60 -13.26 -1.78
CA GLY A 86 -11.36 -12.91 -2.99
C GLY A 86 -10.55 -13.06 -4.28
N GLY A 87 -9.23 -13.18 -4.15
CA GLY A 87 -8.32 -13.32 -5.29
C GLY A 87 -6.92 -13.70 -4.88
N LEU A 88 -6.06 -13.82 -5.89
CA LEU A 88 -4.67 -14.19 -5.72
C LEU A 88 -3.79 -13.49 -6.76
N LEU A 89 -2.50 -13.39 -6.43
CA LEU A 89 -1.43 -12.98 -7.33
C LEU A 89 -0.45 -14.16 -7.47
N LEU A 90 -0.49 -14.82 -8.62
CA LEU A 90 0.41 -15.94 -8.91
C LEU A 90 1.80 -15.42 -9.23
N PHE A 91 2.79 -16.00 -8.57
CA PHE A 91 4.20 -15.67 -8.73
C PHE A 91 5.05 -16.95 -8.72
N ASP A 92 5.76 -17.26 -9.80
CA ASP A 92 6.77 -18.32 -9.80
C ASP A 92 8.10 -17.74 -9.30
N ALA A 93 8.47 -18.09 -8.06
CA ALA A 93 9.67 -17.57 -7.42
C ALA A 93 10.92 -18.34 -7.87
N ARG A 94 11.76 -17.68 -8.67
CA ARG A 94 13.08 -18.18 -9.07
C ARG A 94 13.97 -17.02 -9.52
N GLY A 95 15.28 -17.22 -9.47
CA GLY A 95 16.26 -16.23 -9.86
C GLY A 95 16.75 -15.41 -8.69
N TYR A 96 16.60 -14.13 -8.69
CA TYR A 96 17.32 -13.15 -7.88
C TYR A 96 17.53 -13.47 -6.37
N HIS A 97 16.48 -13.94 -5.67
CA HIS A 97 16.57 -14.29 -4.26
C HIS A 97 16.51 -15.80 -4.00
N GLU A 98 16.08 -16.58 -4.98
CA GLU A 98 15.73 -17.99 -4.84
C GLU A 98 16.81 -18.94 -5.37
N ASP A 99 17.89 -18.42 -5.99
CA ASP A 99 18.97 -19.23 -6.54
C ASP A 99 20.06 -19.51 -5.51
N HIS A 100 19.67 -20.12 -4.39
CA HIS A 100 20.61 -20.59 -3.39
C HIS A 100 20.29 -22.03 -2.95
N THR A 101 21.28 -22.69 -2.33
CA THR A 101 21.26 -24.14 -2.07
C THR A 101 20.18 -24.59 -1.09
N ALA A 102 19.66 -23.70 -0.23
CA ALA A 102 18.63 -24.05 0.74
C ALA A 102 17.22 -24.13 0.14
N MET A 103 17.01 -23.58 -1.06
CA MET A 103 15.72 -23.70 -1.74
C MET A 103 15.51 -25.11 -2.31
N PRO A 104 14.27 -25.60 -2.37
CA PRO A 104 14.00 -26.88 -3.00
C PRO A 104 14.43 -26.83 -4.48
N PRO A 105 14.88 -27.98 -5.04
CA PRO A 105 15.22 -28.05 -6.45
C PRO A 105 14.00 -27.68 -7.32
N SER A 106 14.27 -27.18 -8.53
CA SER A 106 13.20 -26.88 -9.49
C SER A 106 12.47 -28.17 -9.89
N ARG A 107 11.12 -28.18 -9.80
CA ARG A 107 10.32 -29.30 -10.30
C ARG A 107 10.05 -29.18 -11.79
N MET A 108 9.83 -27.96 -12.25
CA MET A 108 9.58 -27.65 -13.66
C MET A 108 10.14 -26.27 -14.00
N ASP A 109 10.59 -26.10 -15.23
CA ASP A 109 11.09 -24.81 -15.68
C ASP A 109 9.95 -23.81 -15.94
N PHE A 110 10.19 -22.57 -15.60
CA PHE A 110 9.25 -21.48 -15.83
C PHE A 110 8.91 -21.34 -17.32
N MET A 111 7.62 -21.17 -17.63
CA MET A 111 7.08 -21.10 -18.99
C MET A 111 7.33 -22.37 -19.86
N SER A 112 7.85 -23.46 -19.30
CA SER A 112 7.90 -24.75 -20.01
C SER A 112 6.50 -25.27 -20.33
N PRO A 113 6.33 -26.20 -21.28
CA PRO A 113 5.03 -26.82 -21.57
C PRO A 113 4.36 -27.41 -20.33
N GLU A 114 5.14 -27.95 -19.38
CA GLU A 114 4.64 -28.49 -18.14
C GLU A 114 4.14 -27.39 -17.20
N TRP A 115 4.91 -26.32 -17.01
CA TRP A 115 4.52 -25.16 -16.22
C TRP A 115 3.23 -24.52 -16.78
N ARG A 116 3.17 -24.31 -18.10
CA ARG A 116 1.98 -23.79 -18.78
C ARG A 116 0.76 -24.68 -18.63
N ARG A 117 0.93 -26.00 -18.57
CA ARG A 117 -0.16 -26.92 -18.25
C ARG A 117 -0.68 -26.73 -16.83
N MET A 118 0.22 -26.56 -15.84
CA MET A 118 -0.20 -26.26 -14.46
C MET A 118 -0.86 -24.89 -14.36
N PHE A 119 -0.36 -23.89 -15.10
CA PHE A 119 -0.99 -22.56 -15.16
C PHE A 119 -2.42 -22.64 -15.73
N ARG A 120 -2.64 -23.31 -16.86
CA ARG A 120 -4.01 -23.54 -17.40
C ARG A 120 -4.93 -24.19 -16.39
N PHE A 121 -4.45 -25.20 -15.70
CA PHE A 121 -5.19 -25.88 -14.65
C PHE A 121 -5.52 -24.91 -13.51
N ALA A 122 -4.55 -24.13 -13.04
CA ALA A 122 -4.74 -23.16 -11.95
C ALA A 122 -5.77 -22.06 -12.28
N VAL A 123 -5.73 -21.50 -13.50
CA VAL A 123 -6.72 -20.51 -13.94
C VAL A 123 -8.12 -21.11 -13.98
N SER A 124 -8.25 -22.34 -14.51
CA SER A 124 -9.53 -23.03 -14.56
C SER A 124 -10.09 -23.32 -13.16
N GLU A 125 -9.25 -23.80 -12.24
CA GLU A 125 -9.62 -24.06 -10.86
C GLU A 125 -9.97 -22.79 -10.10
N ALA A 126 -9.20 -21.71 -10.28
CA ALA A 126 -9.54 -20.38 -9.72
C ALA A 126 -10.93 -19.91 -10.22
N GLY A 127 -11.20 -20.10 -11.52
CA GLY A 127 -12.52 -19.83 -12.10
C GLY A 127 -13.62 -20.72 -11.50
N ARG A 128 -13.38 -22.01 -11.31
CA ARG A 128 -14.32 -22.95 -10.69
C ARG A 128 -14.72 -22.51 -9.28
N VAL A 129 -13.76 -22.06 -8.47
CA VAL A 129 -14.04 -21.65 -7.08
C VAL A 129 -14.44 -20.17 -6.95
N GLY A 130 -14.36 -19.38 -8.05
CA GLY A 130 -14.73 -17.97 -8.07
C GLY A 130 -13.74 -17.06 -7.37
N LEU A 131 -12.44 -17.24 -7.64
CA LEU A 131 -11.35 -16.35 -7.22
C LEU A 131 -10.88 -15.52 -8.42
N SER A 132 -10.61 -14.22 -8.20
CA SER A 132 -9.91 -13.39 -9.17
C SER A 132 -8.42 -13.72 -9.17
N MET A 133 -7.78 -13.60 -10.33
CA MET A 133 -6.37 -13.94 -10.48
C MET A 133 -5.60 -12.79 -11.14
N SER A 134 -4.44 -12.49 -10.58
CA SER A 134 -3.37 -11.73 -11.19
C SER A 134 -2.14 -12.61 -11.41
N VAL A 135 -1.30 -12.26 -12.38
CA VAL A 135 -0.07 -13.02 -12.67
C VAL A 135 1.10 -12.07 -12.87
N ASN A 136 2.23 -12.39 -12.25
CA ASN A 136 3.47 -11.68 -12.48
C ASN A 136 4.03 -11.96 -13.89
N LEU A 137 4.31 -10.91 -14.64
CA LEU A 137 4.93 -10.99 -15.95
C LEU A 137 6.47 -11.13 -15.89
N SER A 138 6.96 -11.84 -14.88
CA SER A 138 8.40 -12.08 -14.71
C SER A 138 8.66 -13.39 -13.99
N SER A 139 9.84 -13.96 -14.21
CA SER A 139 10.32 -15.16 -13.51
C SER A 139 11.06 -14.83 -12.20
N CYS A 140 11.17 -13.57 -11.83
CA CYS A 140 11.91 -13.17 -10.63
C CYS A 140 11.32 -11.89 -10.02
N ALA A 141 11.72 -11.57 -8.81
CA ALA A 141 11.58 -10.24 -8.27
C ALA A 141 12.53 -9.27 -9.00
N GLY A 142 12.09 -8.03 -9.17
CA GLY A 142 12.97 -6.91 -9.48
C GLY A 142 13.36 -6.69 -10.93
N ALA A 143 12.92 -7.51 -11.90
CA ALA A 143 13.15 -7.26 -13.31
C ALA A 143 12.00 -7.76 -14.17
N LEU A 144 11.85 -7.21 -15.36
CA LEU A 144 10.96 -7.78 -16.37
C LEU A 144 11.79 -8.81 -17.15
N ARG A 145 11.57 -10.11 -16.86
CA ARG A 145 12.42 -11.21 -17.31
C ARG A 145 11.63 -12.46 -17.64
N GLY A 146 12.01 -13.14 -18.73
CA GLY A 146 11.56 -14.48 -19.07
C GLY A 146 12.72 -15.51 -19.00
N PRO A 147 12.46 -16.81 -19.28
CA PRO A 147 13.50 -17.85 -19.31
C PRO A 147 14.34 -17.85 -20.61
N TRP A 148 14.30 -16.80 -21.39
CA TRP A 148 14.96 -16.64 -22.67
C TRP A 148 15.83 -15.39 -22.71
N GLN A 149 16.87 -15.43 -23.54
CA GLN A 149 17.65 -14.25 -23.89
C GLN A 149 16.83 -13.33 -24.80
N VAL A 150 16.90 -12.03 -24.54
CA VAL A 150 16.13 -11.02 -25.30
C VAL A 150 16.94 -10.34 -26.40
N GLY A 151 18.23 -10.63 -26.52
CA GLY A 151 19.11 -10.10 -27.57
C GLY A 151 19.24 -8.57 -27.49
N ASP A 152 18.91 -7.89 -28.57
CA ASP A 152 19.01 -6.42 -28.66
C ASP A 152 17.95 -5.68 -27.77
N ASP A 153 16.98 -6.39 -27.26
CA ASP A 153 15.99 -5.85 -26.30
C ASP A 153 16.52 -5.84 -24.85
N ALA A 154 17.77 -6.29 -24.61
CA ALA A 154 18.38 -6.23 -23.29
C ALA A 154 18.75 -4.80 -22.87
N PRO A 155 18.84 -4.52 -21.54
CA PRO A 155 19.19 -3.21 -21.01
C PRO A 155 20.53 -2.69 -21.55
N LYS A 156 20.60 -1.37 -21.72
CA LYS A 156 21.74 -0.72 -22.34
C LYS A 156 22.33 0.37 -21.46
N LYS A 157 23.62 0.62 -21.65
CA LYS A 157 24.34 1.72 -21.01
C LYS A 157 25.03 2.60 -22.02
N LEU A 158 25.14 3.90 -21.73
CA LEU A 158 25.99 4.79 -22.47
C LEU A 158 27.44 4.51 -22.08
N VAL A 159 28.28 4.35 -23.09
CA VAL A 159 29.73 4.16 -22.97
C VAL A 159 30.45 5.15 -23.88
N TRP A 160 31.68 5.48 -23.55
CA TRP A 160 32.46 6.38 -24.37
C TRP A 160 33.95 6.06 -24.30
N ALA A 161 34.65 6.52 -25.34
CA ALA A 161 36.11 6.64 -25.36
C ALA A 161 36.46 8.06 -25.76
N SER A 162 37.59 8.55 -25.31
CA SER A 162 38.04 9.90 -25.63
C SER A 162 39.54 9.95 -25.95
N VAL A 163 39.93 10.96 -26.70
CA VAL A 163 41.30 11.27 -27.01
C VAL A 163 41.52 12.79 -27.04
N GLU A 164 42.62 13.23 -26.45
CA GLU A 164 43.06 14.63 -26.52
C GLU A 164 43.54 14.98 -27.90
N TRP A 165 43.23 16.19 -28.38
CA TRP A 165 43.50 16.63 -29.72
C TRP A 165 43.95 18.11 -29.76
N GLU A 166 45.06 18.37 -30.52
CA GLU A 166 45.50 19.70 -30.80
C GLU A 166 44.99 20.17 -32.16
N GLY A 167 44.25 21.30 -32.18
CA GLY A 167 43.73 21.90 -33.40
C GLY A 167 44.80 22.57 -34.29
N GLY A 168 44.36 23.18 -35.41
CA GLY A 168 45.20 23.90 -36.34
C GLY A 168 45.81 23.07 -37.49
N LYS A 169 45.52 21.75 -37.58
CA LYS A 169 45.96 20.84 -38.63
C LYS A 169 44.84 19.96 -39.14
N ARG A 170 44.81 19.77 -40.47
CA ARG A 170 43.92 18.77 -41.06
C ARG A 170 44.52 17.39 -40.83
N SER A 171 43.81 16.55 -40.11
CA SER A 171 44.26 15.19 -39.79
C SER A 171 43.12 14.19 -39.90
N ARG A 172 43.48 12.92 -40.20
CA ARG A 172 42.54 11.81 -40.15
C ARG A 172 42.82 11.04 -38.86
N VAL A 173 41.84 10.95 -38.00
CA VAL A 173 41.95 10.37 -36.67
C VAL A 173 41.18 9.06 -36.62
N GLU A 174 41.80 8.00 -36.14
CA GLU A 174 41.10 6.78 -35.76
C GLU A 174 40.61 6.98 -34.32
N LEU A 175 39.28 6.97 -34.15
CA LEU A 175 38.67 7.15 -32.85
C LEU A 175 38.72 5.86 -32.07
N PRO A 176 39.19 5.87 -30.81
CA PRO A 176 39.30 4.65 -30.03
C PRO A 176 37.89 4.05 -29.80
N ARG A 177 37.83 2.72 -29.86
CA ARG A 177 36.69 1.93 -29.38
C ARG A 177 37.11 1.21 -28.11
N GLY A 178 36.29 1.28 -27.08
CA GLY A 178 36.47 0.48 -25.88
C GLY A 178 36.03 -0.96 -26.09
N PRO A 179 36.33 -1.87 -25.15
CA PRO A 179 35.89 -3.27 -25.19
C PRO A 179 34.39 -3.39 -24.79
N TRP A 180 33.53 -2.75 -25.58
CA TRP A 180 32.11 -2.58 -25.20
C TRP A 180 31.20 -3.75 -25.56
N GLY A 181 31.74 -4.79 -26.20
CA GLY A 181 30.94 -5.88 -26.76
C GLY A 181 30.01 -5.39 -27.87
N ARG A 182 28.77 -5.93 -27.86
CA ARG A 182 27.74 -5.48 -28.81
C ARG A 182 27.29 -4.06 -28.49
N SER A 183 27.48 -3.13 -29.42
CA SER A 183 27.21 -1.71 -29.23
C SER A 183 26.85 -1.01 -30.53
N TRP A 184 26.21 0.15 -30.40
CA TRP A 184 25.80 1.03 -31.50
C TRP A 184 26.36 2.42 -31.25
N ASP A 185 26.96 3.05 -32.30
CA ASP A 185 27.43 4.41 -32.18
C ASP A 185 26.28 5.38 -31.94
N VAL A 186 26.49 6.33 -31.04
CA VAL A 186 25.52 7.40 -30.68
C VAL A 186 25.97 8.71 -31.27
N ALA A 187 27.18 9.16 -30.95
CA ALA A 187 27.72 10.43 -31.43
C ALA A 187 29.23 10.47 -31.37
N VAL A 188 29.82 11.26 -32.29
CA VAL A 188 31.21 11.68 -32.21
C VAL A 188 31.24 13.19 -32.00
N LEU A 189 31.82 13.63 -30.89
CA LEU A 189 31.81 15.03 -30.46
C LEU A 189 33.23 15.54 -30.23
N ALA A 190 33.48 16.80 -30.59
CA ALA A 190 34.68 17.53 -30.18
C ALA A 190 34.34 18.60 -29.16
N ALA A 191 34.96 18.56 -28.00
CA ALA A 191 34.81 19.51 -26.92
C ALA A 191 36.05 20.40 -26.81
N ARG A 192 35.91 21.72 -27.00
CA ARG A 192 37.00 22.67 -26.94
C ARG A 192 37.23 23.16 -25.52
N HIS A 193 38.48 23.03 -25.08
CA HIS A 193 38.90 23.57 -23.77
C HIS A 193 39.09 25.11 -23.82
N PRO A 194 38.87 25.79 -22.73
CA PRO A 194 39.27 27.21 -22.60
C PRO A 194 40.79 27.35 -22.51
N ASP A 195 41.30 28.50 -22.94
CA ASP A 195 42.70 28.87 -22.82
C ASP A 195 42.82 30.25 -22.09
N PRO A 196 43.43 30.27 -20.89
CA PRO A 196 44.00 29.19 -20.11
C PRO A 196 42.96 28.29 -19.45
N ALA A 197 43.32 27.02 -19.19
CA ALA A 197 42.42 26.08 -18.54
C ALA A 197 42.11 26.46 -17.07
N PRO A 198 40.86 26.57 -16.66
CA PRO A 198 40.51 26.90 -15.27
C PRO A 198 40.64 25.67 -14.36
N GLY A 199 41.75 25.47 -13.67
CA GLY A 199 41.92 24.42 -12.64
C GLY A 199 41.88 23.00 -13.17
N ASN A 200 41.61 22.04 -12.28
CA ASN A 200 41.67 20.59 -12.55
C ASN A 200 40.36 19.99 -13.15
N THR A 201 39.26 20.73 -13.21
CA THR A 201 38.00 20.22 -13.76
C THR A 201 38.00 20.46 -15.28
N PRO A 202 37.79 19.41 -16.10
CA PRO A 202 37.72 19.60 -17.56
C PRO A 202 36.47 20.42 -17.93
N VAL A 203 36.70 21.55 -18.61
CA VAL A 203 35.64 22.48 -19.05
C VAL A 203 35.62 22.51 -20.57
N ALA A 204 34.45 22.47 -21.17
CA ALA A 204 34.20 22.69 -22.57
C ALA A 204 33.49 24.03 -22.78
N VAL A 205 34.09 24.94 -23.56
CA VAL A 205 33.44 26.23 -23.95
C VAL A 205 32.56 26.05 -25.17
N GLU A 206 32.88 25.05 -25.97
CA GLU A 206 32.20 24.72 -27.23
C GLU A 206 32.17 23.20 -27.41
N VAL A 207 31.09 22.67 -27.98
CA VAL A 207 30.95 21.26 -28.38
C VAL A 207 30.47 21.23 -29.82
N VAL A 208 31.20 20.52 -30.68
CA VAL A 208 30.91 20.36 -32.12
C VAL A 208 30.52 18.92 -32.37
N ASP A 209 29.37 18.70 -33.02
CA ASP A 209 28.94 17.38 -33.48
C ASP A 209 29.65 17.02 -34.81
N LEU A 210 30.38 15.95 -34.77
CA LEU A 210 31.19 15.44 -35.89
C LEU A 210 30.69 14.06 -36.36
N THR A 211 29.52 13.62 -35.90
CA THR A 211 28.98 12.30 -36.18
C THR A 211 28.92 11.97 -37.65
N ASP A 212 28.47 12.91 -38.49
CA ASP A 212 28.32 12.76 -39.91
C ASP A 212 29.67 12.86 -40.70
N ARG A 213 30.79 13.12 -40.00
CA ARG A 213 32.13 13.22 -40.56
C ARG A 213 32.99 11.98 -40.36
N VAL A 214 32.42 10.94 -39.77
CA VAL A 214 33.06 9.65 -39.55
C VAL A 214 32.78 8.77 -40.75
N ASP A 215 33.83 8.18 -41.32
CA ASP A 215 33.68 7.26 -42.46
C ASP A 215 33.25 5.85 -42.00
N ALA A 216 32.94 4.98 -42.95
CA ALA A 216 32.51 3.60 -42.70
C ALA A 216 33.55 2.77 -41.92
N GLU A 217 34.83 3.13 -41.98
CA GLU A 217 35.93 2.51 -41.26
C GLU A 217 36.11 3.08 -39.83
N GLY A 218 35.28 4.04 -39.44
CA GLY A 218 35.30 4.67 -38.11
C GLY A 218 36.38 5.74 -37.96
N LYS A 219 36.91 6.28 -39.06
CA LYS A 219 37.92 7.36 -39.06
C LYS A 219 37.27 8.71 -39.25
N LEU A 220 37.69 9.67 -38.45
CA LEU A 220 37.23 11.07 -38.49
C LEU A 220 38.17 11.89 -39.35
N ALA A 221 37.63 12.54 -40.39
CA ALA A 221 38.33 13.53 -41.18
C ALA A 221 37.86 14.91 -40.77
N TRP A 222 38.70 15.61 -39.99
CA TRP A 222 38.31 16.91 -39.46
C TRP A 222 39.50 17.88 -39.42
N GLU A 223 39.23 19.11 -39.83
CA GLU A 223 40.14 20.22 -39.67
C GLU A 223 39.73 21.02 -38.44
N ALA A 224 40.37 20.69 -37.32
CA ALA A 224 40.04 21.31 -36.04
C ALA A 224 40.50 22.77 -36.00
N PRO A 225 39.69 23.71 -35.54
CA PRO A 225 40.17 25.08 -35.21
C PRO A 225 41.30 25.01 -34.18
N GLU A 226 42.13 26.04 -34.16
CA GLU A 226 43.23 26.15 -33.17
C GLU A 226 42.71 26.00 -31.74
N GLY A 227 43.53 25.41 -30.87
CA GLY A 227 43.23 25.15 -29.47
C GLY A 227 43.21 23.69 -29.09
N ARG A 228 43.01 23.43 -27.80
CA ARG A 228 42.93 22.09 -27.27
C ARG A 228 41.51 21.56 -27.32
N TRP A 229 41.38 20.32 -27.73
CA TRP A 229 40.10 19.60 -27.88
C TRP A 229 40.17 18.24 -27.20
N THR A 230 39.03 17.76 -26.72
CA THR A 230 38.80 16.34 -26.42
C THR A 230 37.81 15.78 -27.46
N LEU A 231 38.19 14.77 -28.17
CA LEU A 231 37.31 14.05 -29.09
C LEU A 231 36.69 12.89 -28.35
N PHE A 232 35.39 12.81 -28.36
CA PHE A 232 34.60 11.74 -27.73
C PHE A 232 33.95 10.88 -28.82
N ARG A 233 33.97 9.57 -28.62
CA ARG A 233 33.06 8.63 -29.30
C ARG A 233 32.14 8.05 -28.28
N PHE A 234 30.87 8.38 -28.34
CA PHE A 234 29.81 7.83 -27.53
C PHE A 234 29.14 6.65 -28.23
N ALA A 235 28.86 5.57 -27.50
CA ALA A 235 28.14 4.42 -28.00
C ALA A 235 27.15 3.93 -26.95
N CYS A 236 26.12 3.24 -27.40
CA CYS A 236 25.17 2.52 -26.60
C CYS A 236 25.58 1.03 -26.59
N ALA A 237 25.83 0.44 -25.43
CA ALA A 237 26.28 -0.96 -25.30
C ALA A 237 25.31 -1.76 -24.44
N LEU A 238 25.17 -3.07 -24.70
CA LEU A 238 24.42 -3.97 -23.85
C LEU A 238 25.05 -4.05 -22.45
N MET A 239 24.21 -4.22 -21.42
CA MET A 239 24.68 -4.43 -20.06
C MET A 239 24.97 -5.92 -19.84
N GLU A 240 26.21 -6.26 -19.45
CA GLU A 240 26.64 -7.63 -19.15
C GLU A 240 25.88 -8.18 -17.92
N GLY A 241 25.54 -9.47 -17.96
CA GLY A 241 24.81 -10.15 -16.90
C GLY A 241 23.29 -9.88 -16.88
N HIS A 242 22.79 -9.17 -17.90
CA HIS A 242 21.38 -8.81 -18.03
C HIS A 242 20.74 -9.29 -19.35
N GLU A 243 21.26 -10.38 -19.92
CA GLU A 243 20.89 -10.88 -21.25
C GLU A 243 19.43 -11.36 -21.32
N ASN A 244 18.84 -11.69 -20.16
CA ASN A 244 17.45 -12.11 -20.04
C ASN A 244 16.51 -10.98 -19.58
N ASP A 245 17.05 -9.83 -19.15
CA ASP A 245 16.27 -8.69 -18.71
C ASP A 245 15.80 -7.87 -19.90
N VAL A 246 14.63 -7.29 -19.79
CA VAL A 246 14.03 -6.41 -20.81
C VAL A 246 14.48 -4.97 -20.58
N ASP A 247 14.84 -4.27 -21.65
CA ASP A 247 15.13 -2.84 -21.62
C ASP A 247 13.86 -2.03 -21.32
N ILE A 248 13.69 -1.63 -20.08
CA ILE A 248 12.53 -0.87 -19.59
C ILE A 248 12.42 0.55 -20.14
N LEU A 249 13.50 1.07 -20.73
CA LEU A 249 13.47 2.38 -21.39
C LEU A 249 12.97 2.28 -22.84
N SER A 250 12.86 1.06 -23.37
CA SER A 250 12.45 0.79 -24.76
C SER A 250 10.99 0.28 -24.81
N PRO A 251 10.05 1.03 -25.38
CA PRO A 251 8.68 0.56 -25.49
C PRO A 251 8.55 -0.69 -26.37
N SER A 252 9.38 -0.82 -27.42
CA SER A 252 9.37 -2.01 -28.29
C SER A 252 9.90 -3.26 -27.59
N ALA A 253 10.89 -3.14 -26.71
CA ALA A 253 11.38 -4.26 -25.91
C ALA A 253 10.30 -4.75 -24.92
N VAL A 254 9.60 -3.82 -24.25
CA VAL A 254 8.47 -4.12 -23.36
C VAL A 254 7.32 -4.77 -24.11
N GLU A 255 6.97 -4.27 -25.30
CA GLU A 255 5.98 -4.89 -26.19
C GLU A 255 6.41 -6.31 -26.59
N GLY A 256 7.67 -6.50 -26.98
CA GLY A 256 8.24 -7.81 -27.32
C GLY A 256 8.09 -8.80 -26.18
N HIS A 257 8.33 -8.38 -24.96
CA HIS A 257 8.13 -9.21 -23.76
C HIS A 257 6.65 -9.58 -23.56
N PHE A 258 5.74 -8.60 -23.68
CA PHE A 258 4.31 -8.85 -23.58
C PHE A 258 3.81 -9.81 -24.68
N GLN A 259 4.34 -9.69 -25.91
CA GLN A 259 4.01 -10.63 -27.01
C GLN A 259 4.49 -12.06 -26.70
N ARG A 260 5.67 -12.21 -26.09
CA ARG A 260 6.23 -13.54 -25.76
C ARG A 260 5.56 -14.16 -24.52
N MET A 261 5.41 -13.43 -23.42
CA MET A 261 4.89 -13.94 -22.16
C MET A 261 3.41 -13.63 -21.96
N GLY A 262 3.02 -12.36 -22.06
CA GLY A 262 1.66 -11.93 -21.80
C GLY A 262 0.64 -12.64 -22.69
N LYS A 263 0.89 -12.67 -24.01
CA LYS A 263 0.00 -13.39 -24.95
C LYS A 263 -0.03 -14.89 -24.70
N ALA A 264 1.10 -15.52 -24.41
CA ALA A 264 1.13 -16.95 -24.11
C ALA A 264 0.28 -17.28 -22.86
N LEU A 265 0.32 -16.43 -21.84
CA LEU A 265 -0.51 -16.58 -20.65
C LEU A 265 -2.00 -16.31 -20.93
N LEU A 266 -2.32 -15.36 -21.82
CA LEU A 266 -3.70 -15.10 -22.25
C LEU A 266 -4.26 -16.27 -23.07
N GLU A 267 -3.48 -16.84 -23.98
CA GLU A 267 -3.84 -18.04 -24.74
C GLU A 267 -4.11 -19.23 -23.80
N ASP A 268 -3.24 -19.44 -22.81
CA ASP A 268 -3.41 -20.49 -21.81
C ASP A 268 -4.62 -20.28 -20.92
N ALA A 269 -4.93 -19.03 -20.56
CA ALA A 269 -6.14 -18.71 -19.80
C ALA A 269 -7.42 -18.92 -20.61
N GLY A 270 -7.36 -18.80 -21.93
CA GLY A 270 -8.48 -19.05 -22.83
C GLY A 270 -9.75 -18.27 -22.44
N PRO A 271 -10.90 -18.96 -22.19
CA PRO A 271 -12.16 -18.30 -21.87
C PRO A 271 -12.18 -17.60 -20.51
N TRP A 272 -11.17 -17.80 -19.68
CA TRP A 272 -11.00 -17.21 -18.36
C TRP A 272 -10.25 -15.86 -18.39
N ALA A 273 -9.63 -15.52 -19.52
CA ALA A 273 -9.02 -14.20 -19.72
C ALA A 273 -10.07 -13.09 -19.63
N GLY A 274 -9.79 -12.04 -18.85
CA GLY A 274 -10.72 -10.96 -18.54
C GLY A 274 -11.82 -11.30 -17.52
N LYS A 275 -11.94 -12.55 -17.09
CA LYS A 275 -12.95 -13.02 -16.11
C LYS A 275 -12.32 -13.47 -14.80
N THR A 276 -11.53 -14.52 -14.85
CA THR A 276 -10.74 -15.04 -13.73
C THR A 276 -9.35 -14.44 -13.73
N LEU A 277 -8.60 -14.54 -14.83
CA LEU A 277 -7.37 -13.78 -15.04
C LEU A 277 -7.75 -12.34 -15.38
N THR A 278 -7.74 -11.47 -14.38
CA THR A 278 -8.21 -10.09 -14.47
C THR A 278 -7.10 -9.06 -14.51
N HIS A 279 -5.90 -9.44 -14.05
CA HIS A 279 -4.76 -8.53 -13.96
C HIS A 279 -3.45 -9.19 -14.39
N PHE A 280 -2.55 -8.37 -14.92
CA PHE A 280 -1.12 -8.65 -14.91
C PHE A 280 -0.41 -7.74 -13.92
N TYR A 281 0.73 -8.20 -13.44
CA TYR A 281 1.50 -7.58 -12.38
C TYR A 281 2.99 -7.54 -12.69
N SER A 282 3.68 -6.59 -12.11
CA SER A 282 5.13 -6.59 -11.96
C SER A 282 5.49 -6.13 -10.55
N VAL A 283 6.37 -6.90 -9.92
CA VAL A 283 6.90 -6.59 -8.61
C VAL A 283 7.77 -5.32 -8.64
N SER A 284 8.14 -4.81 -7.47
CA SER A 284 9.10 -3.72 -7.29
C SER A 284 10.35 -3.90 -8.16
N TRP A 285 10.84 -2.79 -8.70
CA TRP A 285 12.02 -2.83 -9.58
C TRP A 285 13.31 -2.94 -8.76
N GLU A 286 14.03 -4.06 -8.93
CA GLU A 286 15.34 -4.32 -8.30
C GLU A 286 16.40 -4.72 -9.32
N GLY A 287 16.08 -4.65 -10.60
CA GLY A 287 16.90 -5.08 -11.72
C GLY A 287 17.92 -4.05 -12.20
N ALA A 288 18.34 -4.20 -13.45
CA ALA A 288 19.29 -3.30 -14.11
C ALA A 288 18.79 -1.85 -14.11
N THR A 289 19.73 -0.91 -13.98
CA THR A 289 19.47 0.51 -14.17
C THR A 289 20.11 0.96 -15.48
N PRO A 290 19.41 0.84 -16.62
CA PRO A 290 19.96 1.27 -17.91
C PRO A 290 20.16 2.79 -17.92
N THR A 291 21.25 3.22 -18.53
CA THR A 291 21.57 4.65 -18.70
C THR A 291 21.35 5.11 -20.13
N TRP A 292 20.98 4.21 -21.03
CA TRP A 292 20.67 4.52 -22.42
C TRP A 292 19.71 3.49 -23.01
N THR A 293 19.04 3.87 -24.09
CA THR A 293 18.28 2.99 -24.97
C THR A 293 18.35 3.51 -26.40
N LEU A 294 18.07 2.65 -27.37
CA LEU A 294 17.93 3.11 -28.76
C LEU A 294 16.76 4.11 -28.87
N GLY A 295 17.01 5.25 -29.50
CA GLY A 295 16.02 6.31 -29.62
C GLY A 295 15.92 7.26 -28.42
N LEU A 296 16.82 7.17 -27.43
CA LEU A 296 16.78 8.06 -26.25
C LEU A 296 16.87 9.56 -26.62
N GLU A 297 17.60 9.90 -27.70
CA GLU A 297 17.72 11.29 -28.18
C GLU A 297 16.35 11.86 -28.58
N GLN A 298 15.54 11.08 -29.29
CA GLN A 298 14.18 11.48 -29.69
C GLN A 298 13.27 11.63 -28.46
N HIS A 299 13.37 10.71 -27.50
CA HIS A 299 12.64 10.81 -26.23
C HIS A 299 13.06 12.04 -25.42
N PHE A 300 14.35 12.30 -25.31
CA PHE A 300 14.87 13.50 -24.66
C PHE A 300 14.37 14.79 -25.33
N GLN A 301 14.45 14.87 -26.65
CA GLN A 301 13.93 16.01 -27.40
C GLN A 301 12.44 16.22 -27.16
N ARG A 302 11.65 15.12 -27.12
CA ARG A 302 10.23 15.18 -26.85
C ARG A 302 9.92 15.67 -25.43
N TYR A 303 10.62 15.16 -24.42
CA TYR A 303 10.34 15.49 -23.02
C TYR A 303 10.98 16.82 -22.57
N ARG A 304 12.17 17.15 -23.11
CA ARG A 304 12.94 18.34 -22.66
C ARG A 304 12.95 19.49 -23.64
N GLY A 305 12.59 19.25 -24.91
CA GLY A 305 12.45 20.32 -25.90
C GLY A 305 13.75 20.85 -26.50
N TYR A 306 14.90 20.21 -26.23
CA TYR A 306 16.19 20.61 -26.81
C TYR A 306 17.09 19.40 -27.13
N ASN A 307 18.14 19.65 -27.96
CA ASN A 307 19.07 18.59 -28.40
C ASN A 307 20.01 18.18 -27.26
N LEU A 308 20.06 16.90 -26.96
CA LEU A 308 20.89 16.27 -25.94
C LEU A 308 22.38 16.19 -26.35
N ARG A 309 22.71 16.01 -27.64
CA ARG A 309 24.07 15.71 -28.10
C ARG A 309 25.16 16.66 -27.61
N PRO A 310 25.00 18.01 -27.70
CA PRO A 310 26.01 18.95 -27.22
C PRO A 310 26.35 18.83 -25.75
N TRP A 311 25.51 18.12 -24.97
CA TRP A 311 25.65 17.95 -23.53
C TRP A 311 26.21 16.59 -23.13
N LEU A 312 26.38 15.62 -24.05
CA LEU A 312 26.90 14.28 -23.74
C LEU A 312 28.26 14.32 -23.03
N PRO A 313 29.20 15.24 -23.29
CA PRO A 313 30.45 15.33 -22.54
C PRO A 313 30.26 15.53 -21.04
N VAL A 314 29.09 16.03 -20.60
CA VAL A 314 28.75 16.17 -19.18
C VAL A 314 28.63 14.80 -18.52
N LEU A 315 28.08 13.80 -19.23
CA LEU A 315 27.97 12.42 -18.75
C LEU A 315 29.34 11.74 -18.62
N ALA A 316 30.35 12.24 -19.38
CA ALA A 316 31.74 11.82 -19.27
C ALA A 316 32.53 12.62 -18.18
N GLY A 317 31.87 13.44 -17.38
CA GLY A 317 32.47 14.19 -16.28
C GLY A 317 32.99 15.58 -16.64
N MET A 318 32.74 16.09 -17.87
CA MET A 318 33.15 17.42 -18.29
C MET A 318 32.11 18.48 -17.94
N THR A 319 32.53 19.67 -17.57
CA THR A 319 31.62 20.83 -17.47
C THR A 319 31.44 21.46 -18.85
N VAL A 320 30.21 21.55 -19.35
CA VAL A 320 29.91 22.21 -20.64
C VAL A 320 29.33 23.60 -20.38
N LYS A 321 29.96 24.62 -20.94
CA LYS A 321 29.64 26.05 -20.80
C LYS A 321 29.76 26.54 -19.34
N SER A 322 28.95 26.06 -18.42
CA SER A 322 29.01 26.37 -17.01
C SER A 322 28.58 25.19 -16.14
N ARG A 323 28.97 25.19 -14.88
CA ARG A 323 28.55 24.17 -13.90
C ARG A 323 27.03 24.17 -13.76
N GLU A 324 26.40 25.32 -13.63
CA GLU A 324 24.96 25.45 -13.51
C GLU A 324 24.22 24.79 -14.69
N ARG A 325 24.65 25.11 -15.92
CA ARG A 325 24.02 24.51 -17.13
C ARG A 325 24.22 23.00 -17.20
N SER A 326 25.42 22.52 -16.83
CA SER A 326 25.71 21.08 -16.76
C SER A 326 24.85 20.37 -15.73
N ASP A 327 24.65 20.96 -14.56
CA ASP A 327 23.81 20.38 -13.49
C ASP A 327 22.32 20.34 -13.90
N ARG A 328 21.81 21.37 -14.61
CA ARG A 328 20.46 21.38 -15.18
C ARG A 328 20.29 20.31 -16.27
N PHE A 329 21.29 20.13 -17.13
CA PHE A 329 21.28 19.06 -18.11
C PHE A 329 21.28 17.68 -17.44
N LEU A 330 22.12 17.44 -16.44
CA LEU A 330 22.14 16.18 -15.69
C LEU A 330 20.77 15.87 -15.07
N ARG A 331 20.12 16.89 -14.53
CA ARG A 331 18.76 16.74 -14.04
C ARG A 331 17.79 16.33 -15.15
N ASP A 332 17.80 17.02 -16.28
CA ASP A 332 16.92 16.74 -17.42
C ASP A 332 17.18 15.36 -18.01
N TYR A 333 18.46 14.94 -18.08
CA TYR A 333 18.84 13.59 -18.51
C TYR A 333 18.29 12.50 -17.58
N HIS A 334 18.54 12.61 -16.27
CA HIS A 334 18.04 11.65 -15.31
C HIS A 334 16.51 11.63 -15.25
N ARG A 335 15.87 12.79 -15.35
CA ARG A 335 14.42 12.88 -15.44
C ARG A 335 13.89 12.21 -16.70
N THR A 336 14.59 12.32 -17.84
CA THR A 336 14.19 11.65 -19.09
C THR A 336 14.27 10.13 -18.95
N LEU A 337 15.31 9.59 -18.32
CA LEU A 337 15.39 8.15 -18.04
C LEU A 337 14.21 7.69 -17.15
N SER A 338 13.87 8.47 -16.13
CA SER A 338 12.72 8.20 -15.28
C SER A 338 11.40 8.25 -16.04
N ASP A 339 11.19 9.28 -16.88
CA ASP A 339 9.96 9.41 -17.66
C ASP A 339 9.83 8.29 -18.70
N CYS A 340 10.94 7.86 -19.33
CA CYS A 340 10.96 6.68 -20.22
C CYS A 340 10.58 5.42 -19.45
N PHE A 341 11.17 5.16 -18.29
CA PHE A 341 10.82 4.00 -17.48
C PHE A 341 9.32 4.01 -17.11
N MET A 342 8.83 5.12 -16.64
CA MET A 342 7.43 5.31 -16.27
C MET A 342 6.48 5.02 -17.45
N ASP A 343 6.69 5.69 -18.59
CA ASP A 343 5.74 5.65 -19.70
C ASP A 343 5.97 4.45 -20.62
N HIS A 344 7.23 4.08 -20.88
CA HIS A 344 7.57 3.00 -21.83
C HIS A 344 7.44 1.61 -21.20
N CYS A 345 7.59 1.50 -19.87
CA CYS A 345 7.36 0.25 -19.16
C CYS A 345 5.95 0.21 -18.56
N TYR A 346 5.72 0.89 -17.45
CA TYR A 346 4.44 0.78 -16.72
C TYR A 346 3.25 1.33 -17.52
N GLY A 347 3.41 2.49 -18.14
CA GLY A 347 2.38 3.08 -19.00
C GLY A 347 2.04 2.19 -20.19
N ARG A 348 3.07 1.61 -20.84
CA ARG A 348 2.87 0.72 -21.99
C ARG A 348 2.25 -0.62 -21.60
N LEU A 349 2.72 -1.23 -20.49
CA LEU A 349 2.14 -2.48 -19.97
C LEU A 349 0.68 -2.28 -19.59
N ARG A 350 0.33 -1.16 -18.95
CA ARG A 350 -1.07 -0.82 -18.69
C ARG A 350 -1.89 -0.72 -19.98
N GLY A 351 -1.36 -0.04 -21.02
CA GLY A 351 -2.01 0.03 -22.32
C GLY A 351 -2.26 -1.34 -22.93
N LEU A 352 -1.22 -2.20 -22.97
CA LEU A 352 -1.29 -3.57 -23.49
C LEU A 352 -2.27 -4.45 -22.72
N CYS A 353 -2.32 -4.32 -21.41
CA CYS A 353 -3.32 -5.00 -20.57
C CYS A 353 -4.73 -4.55 -20.92
N GLY A 354 -4.96 -3.24 -21.06
CA GLY A 354 -6.25 -2.68 -21.47
C GLY A 354 -6.71 -3.16 -22.85
N GLU A 355 -5.80 -3.20 -23.83
CA GLU A 355 -6.03 -3.78 -25.16
C GLU A 355 -6.45 -5.27 -25.10
N ALA A 356 -5.93 -5.99 -24.08
CA ALA A 356 -6.24 -7.40 -23.83
C ALA A 356 -7.44 -7.61 -22.89
N GLY A 357 -8.14 -6.56 -22.45
CA GLY A 357 -9.27 -6.63 -21.52
C GLY A 357 -8.88 -6.93 -20.09
N LEU A 358 -7.61 -6.73 -19.72
CA LEU A 358 -7.08 -6.89 -18.38
C LEU A 358 -6.72 -5.53 -17.76
N LYS A 359 -6.43 -5.54 -16.46
CA LYS A 359 -5.90 -4.41 -15.71
C LYS A 359 -4.43 -4.64 -15.37
N TRP A 360 -3.74 -3.55 -15.10
CA TRP A 360 -2.34 -3.53 -14.70
C TRP A 360 -2.17 -3.05 -13.27
N HIS A 361 -1.33 -3.73 -12.48
CA HIS A 361 -0.86 -3.23 -11.20
C HIS A 361 0.61 -3.54 -10.96
N SER A 362 1.24 -2.74 -10.13
CA SER A 362 2.64 -2.90 -9.75
C SER A 362 2.95 -2.05 -8.52
N GLU A 363 4.04 -2.36 -7.87
CA GLU A 363 4.65 -1.54 -6.82
C GLU A 363 5.48 -0.39 -7.39
N SER A 364 5.50 -0.26 -8.71
CA SER A 364 6.05 0.90 -9.46
C SER A 364 7.43 1.35 -9.01
N GLY A 365 8.41 0.48 -9.18
CA GLY A 365 9.81 0.78 -8.93
C GLY A 365 10.24 0.65 -7.46
N GLY A 366 9.39 0.12 -6.61
CA GLY A 366 9.62 -0.04 -5.18
C GLY A 366 9.23 1.20 -4.37
N PRO A 367 8.09 1.16 -3.64
CA PRO A 367 7.68 2.29 -2.81
C PRO A 367 8.65 2.55 -1.65
N TRP A 368 9.46 1.58 -1.31
CA TRP A 368 10.46 1.57 -0.25
C TRP A 368 11.88 1.90 -0.71
N ASP A 369 12.15 1.83 -2.04
CA ASP A 369 13.51 1.99 -2.50
C ASP A 369 13.82 3.43 -2.95
N ARG A 370 14.81 4.03 -2.28
CA ARG A 370 15.54 5.20 -2.78
C ARG A 370 16.18 4.95 -4.16
N LYS A 371 16.05 3.75 -4.70
CA LYS A 371 16.59 3.32 -5.99
C LYS A 371 15.69 3.59 -7.20
N LEU A 372 14.45 3.97 -7.04
CA LEU A 372 13.94 4.96 -7.99
C LEU A 372 14.95 6.11 -8.10
N ALA A 373 15.76 6.30 -7.07
CA ALA A 373 16.91 7.19 -7.04
C ALA A 373 18.06 6.84 -7.99
N ASN A 374 18.16 5.67 -8.59
CA ASN A 374 19.03 5.47 -9.74
C ASN A 374 18.48 6.23 -10.97
N PHE A 375 17.13 6.43 -11.00
CA PHE A 375 16.51 7.43 -11.84
C PHE A 375 16.25 8.69 -11.00
N LYS A 376 17.29 9.47 -10.74
CA LYS A 376 17.19 10.73 -10.00
C LYS A 376 16.05 11.58 -10.57
N HIS A 377 15.35 12.29 -9.70
CA HIS A 377 14.20 13.14 -10.05
C HIS A 377 12.97 12.38 -10.57
N ALA A 378 12.81 11.12 -10.20
CA ALA A 378 11.59 10.37 -10.50
C ALA A 378 10.37 10.99 -9.82
N ASP A 379 9.24 10.94 -10.49
CA ASP A 379 7.93 11.31 -9.94
C ASP A 379 7.20 10.05 -9.47
N GLN A 380 7.33 9.72 -8.18
CA GLN A 380 6.74 8.50 -7.62
C GLN A 380 5.23 8.44 -7.80
N LEU A 381 4.52 9.57 -7.65
CA LEU A 381 3.06 9.59 -7.81
C LEU A 381 2.66 9.33 -9.26
N ALA A 382 3.42 9.84 -10.23
CA ALA A 382 3.17 9.57 -11.64
C ALA A 382 3.43 8.09 -11.98
N PHE A 383 4.48 7.49 -11.46
CA PHE A 383 4.73 6.04 -11.59
C PHE A 383 3.55 5.22 -11.08
N LEU A 384 3.08 5.49 -9.86
CA LEU A 384 1.91 4.84 -9.27
C LEU A 384 0.64 5.11 -10.07
N GLY A 385 0.50 6.32 -10.61
CA GLY A 385 -0.62 6.72 -11.48
C GLY A 385 -0.71 5.95 -12.80
N ARG A 386 0.40 5.31 -13.24
CA ARG A 386 0.43 4.43 -14.42
C ARG A 386 -0.20 3.06 -14.17
N ASN A 387 -0.71 2.80 -12.96
CA ASN A 387 -1.43 1.59 -12.61
C ASN A 387 -2.95 1.79 -12.62
N ASP A 388 -3.70 0.73 -12.90
CA ASP A 388 -5.15 0.68 -12.63
C ASP A 388 -5.42 0.46 -11.15
N MET A 389 -4.47 -0.14 -10.45
CA MET A 389 -4.47 -0.39 -9.02
C MET A 389 -3.08 -0.06 -8.46
N PRO A 390 -2.83 1.19 -8.02
CA PRO A 390 -1.59 1.56 -7.36
C PRO A 390 -1.36 0.69 -6.12
N GLN A 391 -0.13 0.23 -5.92
CA GLN A 391 0.21 -0.68 -4.84
C GLN A 391 1.35 -0.11 -3.99
N GLY A 392 1.14 -0.12 -2.66
CA GLY A 392 2.14 0.14 -1.65
C GLY A 392 2.64 -1.15 -1.02
N GLU A 393 3.29 -1.03 0.12
CA GLU A 393 3.89 -2.14 0.84
C GLU A 393 3.99 -1.83 2.33
N PHE A 394 3.76 -2.81 3.21
CA PHE A 394 4.06 -2.68 4.63
C PHE A 394 4.53 -3.98 5.28
N TRP A 395 5.41 -3.83 6.24
CA TRP A 395 6.17 -4.89 6.88
C TRP A 395 5.87 -4.98 8.38
N TYR A 396 6.01 -6.17 8.93
CA TYR A 396 6.00 -6.37 10.37
C TYR A 396 7.46 -6.49 10.86
N PRO A 397 7.87 -5.82 11.94
CA PRO A 397 7.07 -4.90 12.79
C PRO A 397 7.02 -3.45 12.29
N GLU A 398 7.59 -3.15 11.15
CA GLU A 398 7.72 -1.80 10.62
C GLU A 398 6.52 -1.37 9.80
N ARG A 399 6.03 -0.16 10.07
CA ARG A 399 5.01 0.48 9.24
C ARG A 399 5.68 1.03 7.99
N ALA A 400 5.35 0.50 6.83
CA ALA A 400 5.93 0.92 5.56
C ALA A 400 5.03 1.85 4.73
N ILE A 401 5.40 2.12 3.49
CA ILE A 401 4.92 3.20 2.65
C ILE A 401 3.64 2.79 1.91
N ASN A 402 2.48 3.03 2.52
CA ASN A 402 1.18 2.83 1.87
C ASN A 402 0.61 4.12 1.27
N ARG A 403 0.86 5.25 1.92
CA ARG A 403 0.22 6.52 1.60
C ARG A 403 0.46 7.01 0.17
N PRO A 404 1.64 6.86 -0.47
CA PRO A 404 1.81 7.22 -1.88
C PRO A 404 0.87 6.49 -2.82
N ALA A 405 0.59 5.20 -2.59
CA ALA A 405 -0.35 4.44 -3.42
C ALA A 405 -1.79 4.95 -3.24
N ALA A 406 -2.19 5.26 -2.00
CA ALA A 406 -3.49 5.84 -1.72
C ALA A 406 -3.64 7.24 -2.35
N ILE A 407 -2.64 8.13 -2.19
CA ILE A 407 -2.62 9.44 -2.82
C ILE A 407 -2.73 9.31 -4.35
N ALA A 408 -1.92 8.45 -4.96
CA ALA A 408 -2.00 8.20 -6.40
C ALA A 408 -3.39 7.71 -6.82
N ALA A 409 -4.01 6.82 -6.05
CA ALA A 409 -5.38 6.38 -6.29
C ALA A 409 -6.36 7.57 -6.27
N HIS A 410 -6.25 8.46 -5.29
CA HIS A 410 -7.10 9.65 -5.17
C HIS A 410 -6.91 10.60 -6.35
N ILE A 411 -5.67 11.02 -6.63
CA ILE A 411 -5.40 12.08 -7.61
C ILE A 411 -5.50 11.63 -9.07
N TYR A 412 -5.41 10.31 -9.34
CA TYR A 412 -5.62 9.71 -10.66
C TYR A 412 -6.98 9.03 -10.81
N GLY A 413 -7.86 9.12 -9.79
CA GLY A 413 -9.23 8.60 -9.85
C GLY A 413 -9.30 7.07 -9.86
N ARG A 414 -8.39 6.37 -9.19
CA ARG A 414 -8.41 4.90 -9.10
C ARG A 414 -9.29 4.47 -7.92
N PRO A 415 -10.14 3.43 -8.10
CA PRO A 415 -11.03 2.99 -7.02
C PRO A 415 -10.30 2.20 -5.94
N LEU A 416 -9.17 1.57 -6.27
CA LEU A 416 -8.40 0.72 -5.38
C LEU A 416 -7.00 1.29 -5.14
N ALA A 417 -6.60 1.28 -3.88
CA ALA A 417 -5.24 1.43 -3.41
C ALA A 417 -4.85 0.11 -2.74
N ALA A 418 -3.99 -0.66 -3.40
CA ALA A 418 -3.54 -1.96 -2.88
C ALA A 418 -2.27 -1.83 -2.05
N SER A 419 -1.96 -2.89 -1.31
CA SER A 419 -0.67 -3.02 -0.65
C SER A 419 -0.23 -4.49 -0.60
N GLU A 420 1.07 -4.75 -0.87
CA GLU A 420 1.72 -5.94 -0.36
C GLU A 420 1.67 -5.86 1.17
N ALA A 421 1.00 -6.85 1.78
CA ALA A 421 0.58 -6.73 3.17
C ALA A 421 1.28 -7.74 4.06
N PHE A 422 1.75 -7.28 5.22
CA PHE A 422 2.26 -8.11 6.31
C PHE A 422 3.59 -8.81 5.99
N THR A 423 4.41 -8.25 5.13
CA THR A 423 5.74 -8.82 4.86
C THR A 423 6.57 -8.90 6.14
N HIS A 424 7.18 -10.04 6.38
CA HIS A 424 8.00 -10.33 7.54
C HIS A 424 9.23 -11.15 7.13
N MET A 425 10.40 -10.80 7.65
CA MET A 425 11.64 -11.46 7.24
C MET A 425 12.10 -12.52 8.23
N ARG A 426 11.89 -12.31 9.54
CA ARG A 426 12.37 -13.20 10.62
C ARG A 426 11.74 -12.89 11.98
N PRO A 427 11.64 -13.89 12.84
CA PRO A 427 11.78 -15.34 12.63
C PRO A 427 10.55 -15.93 11.93
N HIS A 428 10.73 -16.91 11.05
CA HIS A 428 9.64 -17.55 10.30
C HIS A 428 8.59 -18.16 11.23
N TRP A 429 7.31 -18.11 10.83
CA TRP A 429 6.16 -18.66 11.57
C TRP A 429 6.01 -18.16 13.00
N SER A 430 6.53 -16.97 13.34
CA SER A 430 6.40 -16.37 14.66
C SER A 430 5.25 -15.37 14.79
N VAL A 431 4.65 -14.97 13.67
CA VAL A 431 3.63 -13.92 13.60
C VAL A 431 2.23 -14.52 13.67
N TYR A 432 1.32 -13.82 14.33
CA TYR A 432 -0.07 -14.20 14.54
C TYR A 432 -1.00 -12.99 14.47
N PRO A 433 -2.33 -13.18 14.31
CA PRO A 433 -3.28 -12.11 13.99
C PRO A 433 -3.22 -10.86 14.88
N ALA A 434 -3.11 -11.01 16.19
CA ALA A 434 -3.08 -9.86 17.12
C ALA A 434 -1.89 -8.92 16.90
N LEU A 435 -0.74 -9.45 16.42
CA LEU A 435 0.43 -8.63 16.07
C LEU A 435 0.24 -7.86 14.77
N LEU A 436 -0.56 -8.40 13.84
CA LEU A 436 -0.77 -7.84 12.52
C LEU A 436 -1.87 -6.77 12.51
N LYS A 437 -2.84 -6.85 13.43
CA LYS A 437 -3.99 -5.93 13.45
C LYS A 437 -3.60 -4.45 13.50
N PRO A 438 -2.70 -3.99 14.39
CA PRO A 438 -2.32 -2.57 14.43
C PRO A 438 -1.73 -2.05 13.14
N LEU A 439 -1.00 -2.90 12.40
CA LEU A 439 -0.42 -2.55 11.10
C LEU A 439 -1.50 -2.46 10.02
N ALA A 440 -2.46 -3.40 10.04
CA ALA A 440 -3.62 -3.36 9.15
C ALA A 440 -4.43 -2.07 9.36
N ASP A 441 -4.72 -1.73 10.62
CA ASP A 441 -5.48 -0.54 10.99
C ASP A 441 -4.76 0.74 10.54
N ALA A 442 -3.44 0.78 10.73
CA ALA A 442 -2.62 1.88 10.28
C ALA A 442 -2.63 2.02 8.74
N ALA A 443 -2.53 0.89 8.00
CA ALA A 443 -2.60 0.89 6.55
C ALA A 443 -3.98 1.35 6.03
N PHE A 444 -5.07 0.98 6.72
CA PHE A 444 -6.40 1.50 6.42
C PHE A 444 -6.48 3.01 6.64
N CYS A 445 -5.93 3.53 7.72
CA CYS A 445 -5.86 4.98 7.98
C CYS A 445 -4.96 5.72 6.96
N ASP A 446 -3.97 5.03 6.36
CA ASP A 446 -3.18 5.58 5.26
C ASP A 446 -3.94 5.61 3.92
N GLY A 447 -5.11 4.95 3.82
CA GLY A 447 -5.98 4.95 2.65
C GLY A 447 -5.93 3.68 1.79
N VAL A 448 -5.20 2.65 2.21
CA VAL A 448 -5.25 1.33 1.56
C VAL A 448 -6.65 0.72 1.72
N ASN A 449 -7.16 0.11 0.66
CA ASN A 449 -8.47 -0.53 0.66
C ASN A 449 -8.49 -1.90 -0.05
N LEU A 450 -7.30 -2.45 -0.36
CA LEU A 450 -7.10 -3.83 -0.79
C LEU A 450 -5.76 -4.35 -0.28
N PHE A 451 -5.79 -5.38 0.57
CA PHE A 451 -4.59 -6.09 0.99
C PHE A 451 -4.33 -7.30 0.10
N ILE A 452 -3.09 -7.43 -0.35
CA ILE A 452 -2.58 -8.63 -1.00
C ILE A 452 -1.63 -9.28 0.00
N TRP A 453 -2.10 -10.32 0.69
CA TRP A 453 -1.37 -10.96 1.78
C TRP A 453 -0.05 -11.57 1.30
N HIS A 454 1.04 -11.14 1.82
CA HIS A 454 2.36 -11.69 1.56
C HIS A 454 2.81 -12.50 2.78
N THR A 455 2.63 -13.88 2.78
CA THR A 455 2.51 -14.69 1.59
C THR A 455 1.71 -15.99 1.80
N PHE A 456 1.19 -16.56 0.72
CA PHE A 456 0.63 -17.90 0.64
C PHE A 456 1.51 -18.73 -0.31
N THR A 457 2.29 -19.67 0.23
CA THR A 457 3.12 -20.55 -0.60
C THR A 457 2.40 -21.87 -0.89
N CYS A 458 2.36 -22.28 -2.15
CA CYS A 458 1.92 -23.62 -2.51
C CYS A 458 2.97 -24.63 -2.01
N SER A 459 2.57 -25.48 -1.07
CA SER A 459 3.44 -26.49 -0.46
C SER A 459 2.81 -27.87 -0.59
N PRO A 460 3.16 -28.66 -1.62
CA PRO A 460 2.69 -30.01 -1.80
C PRO A 460 2.94 -30.91 -0.59
N PRO A 461 2.09 -31.93 -0.34
CA PRO A 461 2.14 -32.74 0.90
C PRO A 461 3.47 -33.45 1.16
N GLU A 462 4.22 -33.79 0.12
CA GLU A 462 5.54 -34.44 0.24
C GLU A 462 6.58 -33.59 0.98
N PHE A 463 6.36 -32.26 1.05
CA PHE A 463 7.22 -31.37 1.82
C PHE A 463 6.88 -31.32 3.31
N GLY A 464 5.79 -31.99 3.76
CA GLY A 464 5.38 -32.06 5.15
C GLY A 464 4.88 -30.73 5.71
N LYS A 465 5.04 -30.54 7.03
CA LYS A 465 4.65 -29.32 7.75
C LYS A 465 5.83 -28.76 8.56
N PRO A 466 6.04 -27.45 8.60
CA PRO A 466 5.32 -26.39 7.90
C PRO A 466 5.56 -26.33 6.39
N GLY A 467 6.45 -27.17 5.81
CA GLY A 467 6.63 -27.36 4.39
C GLY A 467 7.63 -26.40 3.74
N ILE A 468 7.44 -26.14 2.45
CA ILE A 468 8.22 -25.13 1.72
C ILE A 468 7.55 -23.77 1.82
N GLU A 469 8.38 -22.73 1.88
CA GLU A 469 7.94 -21.34 2.00
C GLU A 469 8.85 -20.42 1.18
N TYR A 470 8.31 -19.26 0.80
CA TYR A 470 9.13 -18.17 0.31
C TYR A 470 9.92 -17.55 1.48
N PHE A 471 11.07 -16.97 1.22
CA PHE A 471 11.98 -16.49 2.27
C PHE A 471 11.45 -15.28 3.05
N ALA A 472 10.54 -14.51 2.45
CA ALA A 472 9.91 -13.35 3.05
C ALA A 472 8.40 -13.55 3.18
N GLY A 473 7.78 -12.83 4.09
CA GLY A 473 6.35 -12.79 4.26
C GLY A 473 5.85 -13.42 5.54
N THR A 474 4.65 -13.03 5.95
CA THR A 474 3.88 -13.69 6.99
C THR A 474 3.16 -14.86 6.36
N HIS A 475 3.69 -16.06 6.57
CA HIS A 475 3.16 -17.28 5.98
C HIS A 475 1.72 -17.53 6.44
N LEU A 476 0.81 -17.67 5.48
CA LEU A 476 -0.61 -17.96 5.71
C LEU A 476 -1.12 -18.94 4.66
N ASN A 477 -1.04 -20.23 4.98
CA ASN A 477 -1.50 -21.34 4.16
C ASN A 477 -1.97 -22.50 5.04
N PRO A 478 -2.50 -23.61 4.52
CA PRO A 478 -3.01 -24.76 5.30
C PRO A 478 -1.98 -25.44 6.22
N ASN A 479 -0.71 -25.09 6.10
CA ASN A 479 0.36 -25.64 6.95
C ASN A 479 0.65 -24.77 8.18
N VAL A 480 0.08 -23.56 8.27
CA VAL A 480 0.23 -22.68 9.44
C VAL A 480 -0.66 -23.19 10.57
N THR A 481 -0.18 -23.14 11.82
CA THR A 481 -0.90 -23.69 12.98
C THR A 481 -2.28 -23.07 13.21
N TRP A 482 -2.44 -21.78 12.94
CA TRP A 482 -3.69 -21.01 13.13
C TRP A 482 -4.50 -20.83 11.83
N TRP A 483 -4.24 -21.67 10.81
CA TRP A 483 -4.95 -21.60 9.52
C TRP A 483 -6.47 -21.72 9.70
N GLU A 484 -6.92 -22.65 10.54
CA GLU A 484 -8.36 -22.88 10.73
C GLU A 484 -9.07 -21.63 11.28
N GLN A 485 -8.43 -20.87 12.16
CA GLN A 485 -8.94 -19.66 12.77
C GLN A 485 -8.74 -18.39 11.93
N SER A 486 -7.96 -18.46 10.85
CA SER A 486 -7.58 -17.28 10.02
C SER A 486 -8.79 -16.56 9.41
N HIS A 487 -9.90 -17.27 9.20
CA HIS A 487 -11.14 -16.69 8.66
C HIS A 487 -11.66 -15.49 9.44
N ALA A 488 -11.42 -15.44 10.75
CA ALA A 488 -11.87 -14.32 11.60
C ALA A 488 -11.14 -13.03 11.24
N MET A 489 -9.81 -13.06 11.09
CA MET A 489 -9.03 -11.90 10.65
C MET A 489 -9.32 -11.55 9.19
N LEU A 490 -9.46 -12.53 8.30
CA LEU A 490 -9.79 -12.27 6.89
C LEU A 490 -11.16 -11.61 6.74
N ALA A 491 -12.15 -12.01 7.57
CA ALA A 491 -13.45 -11.35 7.62
C ALA A 491 -13.36 -9.90 8.12
N TYR A 492 -12.52 -9.64 9.14
CA TYR A 492 -12.20 -8.30 9.60
C TYR A 492 -11.66 -7.42 8.47
N LEU A 493 -10.64 -7.91 7.75
CA LEU A 493 -10.05 -7.18 6.62
C LEU A 493 -11.08 -6.92 5.51
N ALA A 494 -11.91 -7.91 5.18
CA ALA A 494 -12.94 -7.77 4.15
C ALA A 494 -14.00 -6.71 4.51
N ARG A 495 -14.43 -6.63 5.78
CA ARG A 495 -15.36 -5.61 6.27
C ARG A 495 -14.75 -4.20 6.16
N CYS A 496 -13.51 -4.04 6.61
CA CYS A 496 -12.79 -2.77 6.49
C CYS A 496 -12.65 -2.36 5.02
N GLN A 497 -12.18 -3.26 4.17
CA GLN A 497 -12.01 -3.00 2.73
C GLN A 497 -13.34 -2.64 2.05
N ARG A 498 -14.45 -3.26 2.45
CA ARG A 498 -15.78 -2.93 1.87
C ARG A 498 -16.18 -1.50 2.18
N LEU A 499 -16.06 -1.06 3.42
CA LEU A 499 -16.44 0.29 3.82
C LEU A 499 -15.48 1.35 3.26
N LEU A 500 -14.18 1.08 3.25
CA LEU A 500 -13.17 2.02 2.79
C LEU A 500 -13.09 2.17 1.26
N ARG A 501 -13.82 1.37 0.51
CA ARG A 501 -14.04 1.54 -0.94
C ARG A 501 -15.25 2.42 -1.25
N GLU A 502 -16.09 2.71 -0.26
CA GLU A 502 -17.27 3.51 -0.46
C GLU A 502 -16.95 5.00 -0.51
N GLY A 503 -17.57 5.72 -1.43
CA GLY A 503 -17.44 7.17 -1.57
C GLY A 503 -16.02 7.64 -1.92
N LYS A 504 -15.74 8.93 -1.61
CA LYS A 504 -14.45 9.57 -1.84
C LYS A 504 -13.74 9.84 -0.51
N PHE A 505 -12.41 9.84 -0.54
CA PHE A 505 -11.60 10.30 0.57
C PHE A 505 -11.86 11.78 0.85
N VAL A 506 -11.91 12.16 2.12
CA VAL A 506 -12.15 13.55 2.54
C VAL A 506 -10.83 14.16 2.98
N ALA A 507 -10.36 15.12 2.21
CA ALA A 507 -9.19 15.94 2.53
C ALA A 507 -9.49 17.41 2.30
N ASP A 508 -9.04 18.29 3.20
CA ASP A 508 -9.22 19.74 3.04
C ASP A 508 -8.10 20.38 2.22
N VAL A 509 -6.94 19.73 2.16
CA VAL A 509 -5.69 20.27 1.62
C VAL A 509 -5.17 19.39 0.50
N CYS A 510 -4.79 20.00 -0.62
CA CYS A 510 -3.84 19.40 -1.55
C CYS A 510 -2.52 20.20 -1.51
N CYS A 511 -1.40 19.47 -1.56
CA CYS A 511 -0.07 20.07 -1.42
C CYS A 511 0.79 19.81 -2.64
N TYR A 512 1.38 20.85 -3.21
CA TYR A 512 2.36 20.78 -4.29
C TYR A 512 3.75 21.11 -3.74
N THR A 513 4.70 20.20 -3.90
CA THR A 513 6.06 20.30 -3.33
C THR A 513 7.15 20.50 -4.38
N GLY A 514 6.77 20.68 -5.64
CA GLY A 514 7.69 20.86 -6.76
C GLY A 514 7.61 19.72 -7.79
N ASP A 515 8.54 19.71 -8.73
CA ASP A 515 8.52 18.87 -9.92
C ASP A 515 8.87 17.38 -9.68
N SER A 516 9.39 17.04 -8.53
CA SER A 516 9.73 15.65 -8.18
C SER A 516 9.32 15.36 -6.75
N PRO A 517 8.02 15.14 -6.49
CA PRO A 517 7.55 14.80 -5.17
C PRO A 517 8.05 13.41 -4.78
N TYR A 518 9.22 13.35 -4.17
CA TYR A 518 9.72 12.12 -3.59
C TYR A 518 9.27 12.02 -2.13
N LEU A 519 8.55 10.95 -1.83
CA LEU A 519 8.03 10.69 -0.50
C LEU A 519 9.02 9.82 0.26
N HIS A 520 9.71 10.42 1.23
CA HIS A 520 10.58 9.67 2.14
C HIS A 520 9.77 8.87 3.17
N TRP A 521 10.40 7.87 3.78
CA TRP A 521 9.89 7.17 4.94
C TRP A 521 9.61 8.16 6.08
N GLY A 522 8.36 8.24 6.56
CA GLY A 522 7.98 9.11 7.65
C GLY A 522 6.47 9.18 7.88
N ARG A 523 6.06 9.71 9.02
CA ARG A 523 4.67 9.96 9.36
C ARG A 523 4.31 11.40 9.09
N GLY A 524 3.13 11.65 8.53
CA GLY A 524 2.60 13.00 8.29
C GLY A 524 3.30 13.74 7.14
N LEU A 525 3.32 15.07 7.18
CA LEU A 525 3.99 15.93 6.20
C LEU A 525 5.54 15.84 6.22
N GLU A 526 6.11 15.09 7.17
CA GLU A 526 7.54 14.76 7.20
C GLU A 526 8.00 13.95 5.96
N TRP A 527 7.07 13.53 5.13
CA TRP A 527 7.30 12.90 3.83
C TRP A 527 7.95 13.81 2.80
N CYS A 528 7.77 15.11 2.96
CA CYS A 528 8.53 16.10 2.22
C CYS A 528 9.80 16.43 3.00
N SER A 529 10.93 16.54 2.31
CA SER A 529 12.16 16.99 2.96
C SER A 529 11.93 18.33 3.66
N LYS A 530 11.73 18.30 4.99
CA LYS A 530 11.52 19.47 5.85
C LYS A 530 10.42 20.42 5.36
N PRO A 531 9.14 20.07 5.46
CA PRO A 531 8.06 20.97 5.11
C PRO A 531 8.14 22.24 5.97
N SER A 532 7.93 23.40 5.36
CA SER A 532 7.84 24.66 6.08
C SER A 532 6.47 24.88 6.70
N LEU A 533 5.48 24.12 6.25
CA LEU A 533 4.08 24.16 6.70
C LEU A 533 3.68 22.78 7.21
N VAL A 534 3.26 22.69 8.47
CA VAL A 534 2.85 21.43 9.13
C VAL A 534 1.35 21.46 9.35
N LEU A 535 0.67 20.41 8.88
CA LEU A 535 -0.78 20.26 9.08
C LEU A 535 -1.06 19.70 10.49
N GLY A 536 -1.97 20.34 11.21
CA GLY A 536 -2.40 19.92 12.54
C GLY A 536 -3.19 18.60 12.52
N LYS A 537 -3.40 18.00 13.69
CA LYS A 537 -4.24 16.81 13.84
C LYS A 537 -5.69 17.10 13.44
N GLY A 538 -6.38 16.09 12.97
CA GLY A 538 -7.79 16.18 12.58
C GLY A 538 -8.02 16.71 11.16
N TYR A 539 -6.99 16.91 10.39
CA TYR A 539 -7.05 17.26 8.97
C TYR A 539 -6.38 16.20 8.12
N ALA A 540 -6.86 16.04 6.90
CA ALA A 540 -6.25 15.15 5.90
C ALA A 540 -5.80 15.93 4.66
N PHE A 541 -4.85 15.35 3.92
CA PHE A 541 -4.30 15.96 2.72
C PHE A 541 -3.91 14.91 1.68
N ASP A 542 -3.83 15.34 0.41
CA ASP A 542 -3.14 14.65 -0.68
C ASP A 542 -1.98 15.50 -1.19
N LEU A 543 -0.96 14.83 -1.75
CA LEU A 543 0.10 15.49 -2.52
C LEU A 543 -0.29 15.51 -3.99
N LEU A 544 0.11 16.56 -4.68
CA LEU A 544 -0.02 16.70 -6.13
C LEU A 544 1.37 16.68 -6.77
N ASN A 545 1.50 15.96 -7.86
CA ASN A 545 2.62 16.11 -8.75
C ASN A 545 2.33 17.16 -9.85
N THR A 546 3.34 17.50 -10.64
CA THR A 546 3.23 18.51 -11.69
C THR A 546 2.19 18.12 -12.76
N GLU A 547 2.13 16.84 -13.17
CA GLU A 547 1.17 16.33 -14.14
C GLU A 547 -0.28 16.55 -13.66
N VAL A 548 -0.61 16.14 -12.44
CA VAL A 548 -1.96 16.33 -11.88
C VAL A 548 -2.30 17.79 -11.68
N LEU A 549 -1.35 18.59 -11.22
CA LEU A 549 -1.53 20.05 -11.07
C LEU A 549 -1.89 20.68 -12.41
N LEU A 550 -1.17 20.37 -13.48
CA LEU A 550 -1.36 20.97 -14.80
C LEU A 550 -2.61 20.47 -15.49
N ASP A 551 -2.79 19.16 -15.55
CA ASP A 551 -3.73 18.53 -16.47
C ASP A 551 -5.08 18.20 -15.82
N ARG A 552 -5.12 18.05 -14.48
CA ARG A 552 -6.31 17.52 -13.81
C ARG A 552 -6.94 18.49 -12.81
N LEU A 553 -6.15 19.36 -12.16
CA LEU A 553 -6.66 20.24 -11.10
C LEU A 553 -7.39 21.46 -11.69
N ALA A 554 -8.61 21.71 -11.25
CA ALA A 554 -9.39 22.90 -11.60
C ALA A 554 -9.86 23.64 -10.33
N ALA A 555 -10.26 24.91 -10.49
CA ALA A 555 -10.90 25.70 -9.42
C ALA A 555 -12.37 25.96 -9.80
N GLU A 556 -13.30 25.50 -8.98
CA GLU A 556 -14.75 25.64 -9.18
C GLU A 556 -15.43 26.04 -7.86
N GLY A 557 -16.21 27.11 -7.87
CA GLY A 557 -16.96 27.58 -6.69
C GLY A 557 -16.09 27.84 -5.44
N GLY A 558 -14.81 28.22 -5.62
CA GLY A 558 -13.87 28.43 -4.52
C GLY A 558 -13.22 27.15 -3.97
N ARG A 559 -13.48 26.01 -4.58
CA ARG A 559 -12.86 24.70 -4.29
C ARG A 559 -11.89 24.32 -5.40
N LEU A 560 -10.98 23.43 -5.06
CA LEU A 560 -10.08 22.75 -6.00
C LEU A 560 -10.67 21.37 -6.26
N VAL A 561 -10.86 21.01 -7.53
CA VAL A 561 -11.56 19.79 -7.93
C VAL A 561 -10.73 18.99 -8.92
N LEU A 562 -10.83 17.66 -8.82
CA LEU A 562 -10.32 16.71 -9.82
C LEU A 562 -11.48 16.06 -10.59
N PRO A 563 -11.28 15.64 -11.84
CA PRO A 563 -12.35 15.12 -12.69
C PRO A 563 -13.12 13.94 -12.09
N ASP A 564 -12.46 13.15 -11.24
CA ASP A 564 -13.04 11.95 -10.62
C ASP A 564 -13.81 12.25 -9.31
N GLY A 565 -14.02 13.53 -8.99
CA GLY A 565 -14.83 13.98 -7.86
C GLY A 565 -14.07 14.12 -6.53
N MET A 566 -12.76 14.08 -6.53
CA MET A 566 -11.96 14.55 -5.39
C MET A 566 -12.00 16.06 -5.32
N GLU A 567 -12.14 16.63 -4.11
CA GLU A 567 -12.18 18.08 -3.90
C GLU A 567 -11.37 18.49 -2.67
N TYR A 568 -10.76 19.70 -2.76
CA TYR A 568 -9.98 20.29 -1.67
C TYR A 568 -10.39 21.74 -1.47
N ARG A 569 -10.10 22.29 -0.30
CA ARG A 569 -10.41 23.66 0.09
C ARG A 569 -9.21 24.60 -0.01
N LEU A 570 -8.00 24.06 0.16
CA LEU A 570 -6.74 24.82 0.09
C LEU A 570 -5.74 24.12 -0.82
N LEU A 571 -5.03 24.90 -1.65
CA LEU A 571 -3.79 24.50 -2.28
C LEU A 571 -2.61 25.00 -1.45
N VAL A 572 -1.81 24.12 -0.93
CA VAL A 572 -0.54 24.43 -0.28
C VAL A 572 0.57 24.27 -1.30
N VAL A 573 1.41 25.30 -1.46
CA VAL A 573 2.62 25.25 -2.30
C VAL A 573 3.83 25.38 -1.37
N ASP A 574 4.43 24.24 -1.01
CA ASP A 574 5.57 24.18 -0.11
C ASP A 574 6.75 23.49 -0.81
N LEU A 575 7.44 24.22 -1.65
CA LEU A 575 8.50 23.72 -2.53
C LEU A 575 9.65 23.09 -1.76
N ALA A 576 10.17 21.98 -2.28
CA ALA A 576 11.32 21.26 -1.70
C ALA A 576 12.63 22.04 -1.84
N ASP A 577 12.77 22.84 -2.89
CA ASP A 577 13.90 23.72 -3.17
C ASP A 577 13.45 25.04 -3.84
N GLU A 578 14.38 25.86 -4.30
CA GLU A 578 14.13 27.17 -4.94
C GLU A 578 13.86 27.02 -6.45
N THR A 579 13.39 25.86 -6.90
CA THR A 579 13.05 25.63 -8.31
C THR A 579 11.57 25.31 -8.48
N ALA A 580 10.99 25.78 -9.58
CA ALA A 580 9.66 25.39 -10.02
C ALA A 580 9.54 25.48 -11.55
N PRO A 581 8.80 24.57 -12.21
CA PRO A 581 8.45 24.75 -13.61
C PRO A 581 7.62 26.03 -13.78
N PRO A 582 7.93 26.88 -14.77
CA PRO A 582 7.16 28.12 -15.02
C PRO A 582 5.66 27.83 -15.21
N GLU A 583 5.31 26.78 -15.95
CA GLU A 583 3.94 26.34 -16.22
C GLU A 583 3.19 25.95 -14.94
N ALA A 584 3.87 25.38 -13.95
CA ALA A 584 3.26 25.05 -12.66
C ALA A 584 2.88 26.34 -11.88
N LEU A 585 3.78 27.33 -11.86
CA LEU A 585 3.50 28.62 -11.21
C LEU A 585 2.38 29.38 -11.93
N GLU A 586 2.34 29.36 -13.25
CA GLU A 586 1.28 29.96 -14.04
C GLU A 586 -0.08 29.31 -13.75
N LYS A 587 -0.13 27.97 -13.67
CA LYS A 587 -1.33 27.22 -13.28
C LYS A 587 -1.79 27.59 -11.88
N ILE A 588 -0.87 27.67 -10.91
CA ILE A 588 -1.18 28.05 -9.52
C ILE A 588 -1.77 29.47 -9.48
N ALA A 589 -1.17 30.42 -10.20
CA ALA A 589 -1.72 31.77 -10.31
C ALA A 589 -3.11 31.77 -10.96
N GLY A 590 -3.30 30.97 -12.01
CA GLY A 590 -4.59 30.77 -12.67
C GLY A 590 -5.67 30.23 -11.73
N LEU A 591 -5.35 29.21 -10.94
CA LEU A 591 -6.26 28.65 -9.94
C LEU A 591 -6.68 29.69 -8.89
N ALA A 592 -5.71 30.50 -8.38
CA ALA A 592 -6.02 31.58 -7.47
C ALA A 592 -6.93 32.63 -8.13
N LYS A 593 -6.63 33.06 -9.37
CA LYS A 593 -7.47 33.99 -10.12
C LYS A 593 -8.90 33.47 -10.34
N ALA A 594 -9.06 32.17 -10.50
CA ALA A 594 -10.36 31.50 -10.66
C ALA A 594 -11.16 31.36 -9.36
N GLY A 595 -10.53 31.53 -8.18
CA GLY A 595 -11.23 31.53 -6.88
C GLY A 595 -10.62 30.65 -5.80
N ALA A 596 -9.57 29.90 -6.10
CA ALA A 596 -8.91 29.05 -5.10
C ALA A 596 -8.19 29.87 -4.02
N THR A 597 -8.07 29.30 -2.81
CA THR A 597 -7.19 29.80 -1.77
C THR A 597 -5.86 29.04 -1.82
N VAL A 598 -4.77 29.74 -2.04
CA VAL A 598 -3.42 29.20 -2.14
C VAL A 598 -2.59 29.67 -0.95
N VAL A 599 -2.02 28.74 -0.20
CA VAL A 599 -1.11 28.97 0.93
C VAL A 599 0.30 28.68 0.46
N LEU A 600 1.18 29.69 0.55
CA LEU A 600 2.54 29.59 0.08
C LEU A 600 3.51 29.37 1.24
N GLY A 601 4.35 28.34 1.09
CA GLY A 601 5.46 28.05 1.99
C GLY A 601 6.58 29.10 1.93
N LYS A 602 7.58 28.94 2.79
CA LYS A 602 8.69 29.89 2.94
C LYS A 602 9.60 29.97 1.72
N ARG A 603 9.77 28.85 0.98
CA ARG A 603 10.65 28.79 -0.18
C ARG A 603 9.98 29.43 -1.39
N ARG A 604 10.58 30.48 -1.85
CA ARG A 604 10.18 31.16 -3.07
C ARG A 604 11.08 30.69 -4.23
N PRO A 605 10.51 30.26 -5.36
CA PRO A 605 11.31 29.81 -6.49
C PRO A 605 11.99 31.00 -7.18
N GLU A 606 13.24 30.80 -7.60
CA GLU A 606 14.06 31.79 -8.28
C GLU A 606 14.41 31.39 -9.72
N ARG A 607 14.28 30.07 -10.02
CA ARG A 607 14.70 29.51 -11.30
C ARG A 607 13.90 28.28 -11.69
N ALA A 608 13.92 27.98 -13.00
CA ALA A 608 13.38 26.73 -13.52
C ALA A 608 14.32 25.55 -13.18
N PRO A 609 13.78 24.32 -13.04
CA PRO A 609 14.60 23.17 -12.69
C PRO A 609 15.48 22.65 -13.82
N GLY A 610 15.06 22.79 -15.07
CA GLY A 610 15.73 22.27 -16.27
C GLY A 610 16.45 23.34 -17.10
N LEU A 611 16.96 22.92 -18.26
CA LEU A 611 17.73 23.77 -19.16
C LEU A 611 16.92 24.36 -20.34
N LYS A 612 15.67 23.87 -20.53
CA LYS A 612 14.78 24.36 -21.56
C LYS A 612 14.56 25.89 -21.44
N ASP A 613 14.75 26.59 -22.54
CA ASP A 613 14.56 28.05 -22.65
C ASP A 613 15.41 28.88 -21.67
N HIS A 614 16.50 28.34 -21.13
CA HIS A 614 17.41 29.05 -20.25
C HIS A 614 18.21 30.15 -21.04
N PRO A 615 18.30 31.43 -20.55
CA PRO A 615 17.92 31.90 -19.22
C PRO A 615 16.49 32.48 -19.10
N ALA A 616 15.72 32.57 -20.18
CA ALA A 616 14.39 33.21 -20.18
C ALA A 616 13.40 32.54 -19.24
N CYS A 617 13.49 31.18 -19.08
CA CYS A 617 12.67 30.44 -18.15
C CYS A 617 12.83 30.92 -16.70
N ASP A 618 14.03 31.28 -16.27
CA ASP A 618 14.29 31.80 -14.92
C ASP A 618 13.67 33.18 -14.70
N GLU A 619 13.69 34.06 -15.73
CA GLU A 619 13.03 35.35 -15.68
C GLU A 619 11.50 35.18 -15.55
N GLN A 620 10.94 34.20 -16.26
CA GLN A 620 9.52 33.86 -16.15
C GLN A 620 9.18 33.35 -14.73
N VAL A 621 10.02 32.45 -14.15
CA VAL A 621 9.86 31.99 -12.77
C VAL A 621 9.87 33.16 -11.79
N ARG A 622 10.88 34.08 -11.87
CA ARG A 622 10.96 35.22 -10.98
C ARG A 622 9.72 36.13 -11.10
N ARG A 623 9.26 36.40 -12.33
CA ARG A 623 8.04 37.17 -12.57
C ARG A 623 6.81 36.56 -11.92
N LEU A 624 6.59 35.22 -12.13
CA LEU A 624 5.48 34.50 -11.54
C LEU A 624 5.60 34.38 -10.02
N ALA A 625 6.82 34.19 -9.51
CA ALA A 625 7.08 34.22 -8.08
C ALA A 625 6.76 35.58 -7.44
N ASN A 626 7.05 36.69 -8.13
CA ASN A 626 6.62 38.03 -7.68
C ASN A 626 5.09 38.15 -7.63
N GLU A 627 4.41 37.63 -8.63
CA GLU A 627 2.93 37.60 -8.66
C GLU A 627 2.35 36.79 -7.51
N LEU A 628 2.94 35.62 -7.16
CA LEU A 628 2.44 34.73 -6.14
C LEU A 628 2.93 35.07 -4.73
N TRP A 629 4.24 35.25 -4.50
CA TRP A 629 4.80 35.54 -3.16
C TRP A 629 4.82 37.04 -2.84
N GLY A 630 4.65 37.93 -3.84
CA GLY A 630 4.89 39.36 -3.72
C GLY A 630 6.36 39.71 -3.93
N GLU A 631 6.70 41.02 -3.87
CA GLU A 631 8.07 41.50 -3.93
C GLU A 631 8.85 41.11 -2.67
N ALA A 632 10.17 40.95 -2.80
CA ALA A 632 11.03 40.61 -1.68
C ALA A 632 10.90 41.66 -0.56
N GLY A 633 10.59 41.20 0.67
CA GLY A 633 10.38 42.08 1.84
C GLY A 633 8.94 42.50 2.09
N GLN A 634 7.98 42.06 1.29
CA GLN A 634 6.56 42.31 1.55
C GLN A 634 6.12 41.60 2.84
N SER A 635 5.30 42.27 3.66
CA SER A 635 4.82 41.66 4.92
C SER A 635 3.96 40.44 4.70
N PRO A 636 4.09 39.40 5.55
CA PRO A 636 3.21 38.26 5.54
C PRO A 636 1.73 38.66 5.65
N GLY A 637 0.86 37.87 5.02
CA GLY A 637 -0.56 38.11 5.13
C GLY A 637 -1.41 37.48 4.05
N ARG A 638 -2.67 37.88 4.00
CA ARG A 638 -3.68 37.42 3.06
C ARG A 638 -3.98 38.51 2.04
N ARG A 639 -3.81 38.23 0.75
CA ARG A 639 -4.13 39.16 -0.34
C ARG A 639 -5.00 38.54 -1.40
N LYS A 640 -5.78 39.35 -2.06
CA LYS A 640 -6.57 38.88 -3.21
C LYS A 640 -5.72 38.73 -4.47
N LEU A 641 -5.99 37.63 -5.23
CA LEU A 641 -5.52 37.46 -6.59
C LEU A 641 -6.70 36.99 -7.45
N GLY A 642 -7.27 37.90 -8.24
CA GLY A 642 -8.52 37.68 -8.94
C GLY A 642 -9.70 37.40 -7.99
N LYS A 643 -10.37 36.26 -8.16
CA LYS A 643 -11.50 35.85 -7.29
C LYS A 643 -11.05 35.17 -6.00
N GLY A 644 -9.83 34.64 -5.97
CA GLY A 644 -9.31 33.85 -4.84
C GLY A 644 -8.32 34.61 -3.95
N TRP A 645 -7.53 33.86 -3.20
CA TRP A 645 -6.66 34.36 -2.15
C TRP A 645 -5.28 33.73 -2.20
N ILE A 646 -4.26 34.54 -1.96
CA ILE A 646 -2.92 34.09 -1.65
C ILE A 646 -2.66 34.38 -0.17
N VAL A 647 -2.11 33.40 0.53
CA VAL A 647 -1.78 33.48 1.97
C VAL A 647 -0.29 33.14 2.13
N THR A 648 0.45 34.04 2.79
CA THR A 648 1.90 33.91 2.99
C THR A 648 2.28 34.16 4.44
N GLY A 649 3.36 33.49 4.91
CA GLY A 649 3.97 33.74 6.22
C GLY A 649 3.09 33.42 7.42
N THR A 650 2.20 32.48 7.29
CA THR A 650 1.27 32.00 8.32
C THR A 650 1.50 30.52 8.60
N SER A 651 1.07 30.02 9.76
CA SER A 651 0.98 28.60 10.04
C SER A 651 -0.20 27.98 9.31
N MET A 652 -0.22 26.64 9.19
CA MET A 652 -1.38 25.93 8.62
C MET A 652 -2.64 26.12 9.47
N ASP A 653 -2.52 26.14 10.80
CA ASP A 653 -3.67 26.35 11.70
C ASP A 653 -4.31 27.72 11.49
N GLU A 654 -3.51 28.78 11.35
CA GLU A 654 -4.00 30.13 11.03
C GLU A 654 -4.63 30.19 9.62
N ALA A 655 -4.02 29.52 8.63
CA ALA A 655 -4.55 29.47 7.27
C ALA A 655 -5.90 28.76 7.23
N LEU A 656 -6.02 27.61 7.87
CA LEU A 656 -7.26 26.85 8.00
C LEU A 656 -8.33 27.63 8.76
N GLY A 657 -7.97 28.21 9.91
CA GLY A 657 -8.87 29.04 10.71
C GLY A 657 -9.41 30.26 9.94
N SER A 658 -8.52 30.98 9.20
CA SER A 658 -8.92 32.13 8.37
C SER A 658 -9.81 31.73 7.18
N ALA A 659 -9.71 30.48 6.72
CA ALA A 659 -10.57 29.89 5.69
C ALA A 659 -11.87 29.29 6.27
N GLY A 660 -12.10 29.35 7.58
CA GLY A 660 -13.25 28.75 8.24
C GLY A 660 -13.30 27.22 8.14
N ILE A 661 -12.13 26.57 8.14
CA ILE A 661 -12.01 25.11 8.05
C ILE A 661 -11.70 24.56 9.42
N ALA A 662 -12.70 23.98 10.07
CA ALA A 662 -12.52 23.24 11.32
C ALA A 662 -11.94 21.83 11.06
N PRO A 663 -11.28 21.21 12.04
CA PRO A 663 -10.82 19.82 11.93
C PRO A 663 -11.94 18.88 11.50
N ASP A 664 -11.62 17.91 10.67
CA ASP A 664 -12.58 16.91 10.18
C ASP A 664 -12.95 15.90 11.29
N CYS A 665 -11.93 15.46 12.04
CA CYS A 665 -12.10 14.60 13.21
C CYS A 665 -11.18 15.05 14.34
N GLU A 666 -11.71 15.38 15.50
CA GLU A 666 -10.95 15.66 16.72
C GLU A 666 -11.00 14.45 17.64
N GLY A 667 -9.86 13.88 17.95
CA GLY A 667 -9.68 12.72 18.81
C GLY A 667 -8.21 12.33 18.93
N PRO A 668 -7.86 11.41 19.85
CA PRO A 668 -6.46 11.03 20.05
C PRO A 668 -5.95 10.02 19.03
N TRP A 669 -6.81 9.36 18.27
CA TRP A 669 -6.52 8.21 17.45
C TRP A 669 -6.29 8.53 15.97
N ASP A 670 -5.65 7.62 15.25
CA ASP A 670 -5.56 7.64 13.80
C ASP A 670 -6.96 7.45 13.18
N TYR A 671 -7.22 8.11 12.06
CA TYR A 671 -8.50 8.00 11.37
C TYR A 671 -8.38 8.16 9.86
N ILE A 672 -9.42 7.70 9.16
CA ILE A 672 -9.70 8.05 7.77
C ILE A 672 -11.19 8.32 7.59
N HIS A 673 -11.53 9.32 6.76
CA HIS A 673 -12.90 9.69 6.43
C HIS A 673 -13.20 9.45 4.96
N ARG A 674 -14.32 8.77 4.69
CA ARG A 674 -14.87 8.57 3.35
C ARG A 674 -16.27 9.17 3.29
N ARG A 675 -16.60 9.84 2.17
CA ARG A 675 -17.90 10.51 1.98
C ARG A 675 -18.54 10.10 0.67
N ALA A 676 -19.84 9.75 0.73
CA ALA A 676 -20.72 9.59 -0.41
C ALA A 676 -21.97 10.45 -0.20
N PRO A 677 -22.84 10.66 -1.21
CA PRO A 677 -24.07 11.40 -1.03
C PRO A 677 -24.93 10.84 0.09
N GLY A 678 -25.16 11.67 1.13
CA GLY A 678 -25.95 11.28 2.32
C GLY A 678 -25.19 10.41 3.33
N LEU A 679 -23.93 10.08 3.12
CA LEU A 679 -23.17 9.10 3.92
C LEU A 679 -21.78 9.65 4.27
N ASP A 680 -21.42 9.62 5.56
CA ASP A 680 -20.06 9.85 6.06
C ASP A 680 -19.60 8.62 6.85
N ILE A 681 -18.39 8.14 6.57
CA ILE A 681 -17.79 6.92 7.15
C ILE A 681 -16.43 7.30 7.73
N TYR A 682 -16.29 7.24 9.03
CA TYR A 682 -15.01 7.40 9.72
C TYR A 682 -14.53 6.04 10.23
N PHE A 683 -13.30 5.67 9.94
CA PHE A 683 -12.61 4.54 10.58
C PHE A 683 -11.65 5.11 11.60
N LEU A 684 -11.72 4.63 12.83
CA LEU A 684 -10.85 5.02 13.94
C LEU A 684 -10.08 3.82 14.43
N ALA A 685 -8.79 4.01 14.73
CA ALA A 685 -7.92 2.94 15.24
C ALA A 685 -7.02 3.45 16.37
N GLY A 686 -7.00 2.71 17.50
CA GLY A 686 -6.23 3.06 18.67
C GLY A 686 -6.64 2.28 19.91
N GLN A 687 -6.57 2.91 21.08
CA GLN A 687 -7.00 2.31 22.35
C GLN A 687 -7.39 3.37 23.38
N GLY A 688 -8.22 2.97 24.36
CA GLY A 688 -8.66 3.82 25.47
C GLY A 688 -10.03 4.45 25.25
N GLU A 689 -10.36 5.43 26.05
CA GLU A 689 -11.64 6.18 26.02
C GLU A 689 -11.39 7.63 25.63
N ALA A 690 -12.20 8.16 24.72
CA ALA A 690 -12.12 9.55 24.32
C ALA A 690 -13.46 10.07 23.76
N ASP A 691 -13.69 11.35 23.94
CA ASP A 691 -14.71 12.10 23.20
C ASP A 691 -14.14 12.46 21.82
N CYS A 692 -14.74 11.93 20.74
CA CYS A 692 -14.38 12.23 19.38
C CYS A 692 -15.39 13.19 18.74
N THR A 693 -14.92 14.26 18.11
CA THR A 693 -15.77 15.25 17.44
C THR A 693 -15.61 15.16 15.93
N PHE A 694 -16.70 14.90 15.22
CA PHE A 694 -16.78 14.73 13.78
C PHE A 694 -17.39 15.96 13.09
N ARG A 695 -16.90 16.31 11.90
CA ARG A 695 -17.46 17.40 11.08
C ARG A 695 -18.68 16.93 10.29
N VAL A 696 -19.71 16.50 11.02
CA VAL A 696 -21.00 16.04 10.50
C VAL A 696 -22.12 16.74 11.24
N GLN A 697 -23.19 17.09 10.53
CA GLN A 697 -24.39 17.73 11.09
C GLN A 697 -25.65 17.03 10.64
N GLY A 698 -26.66 17.00 11.54
CA GLY A 698 -28.02 16.54 11.20
C GLY A 698 -28.16 15.04 10.94
N LYS A 699 -27.15 14.27 11.29
CA LYS A 699 -27.15 12.80 11.18
C LYS A 699 -26.82 12.19 12.53
N GLU A 700 -27.39 11.04 12.80
CA GLU A 700 -27.05 10.24 13.97
C GLU A 700 -25.88 9.29 13.68
N PRO A 701 -24.98 9.08 14.66
CA PRO A 701 -23.88 8.14 14.53
C PRO A 701 -24.31 6.69 14.78
N GLU A 702 -23.71 5.76 14.03
CA GLU A 702 -23.72 4.33 14.28
C GLU A 702 -22.30 3.85 14.53
N LEU A 703 -22.13 2.86 15.40
CA LEU A 703 -20.85 2.19 15.65
C LEU A 703 -20.86 0.81 14.96
N TRP A 704 -19.99 0.61 14.00
CA TRP A 704 -19.86 -0.63 13.26
C TRP A 704 -18.53 -1.30 13.63
N ASP A 705 -18.62 -2.47 14.28
CA ASP A 705 -17.47 -3.23 14.73
C ASP A 705 -16.97 -4.18 13.62
N PRO A 706 -15.80 -3.92 13.00
CA PRO A 706 -15.31 -4.78 11.92
C PRO A 706 -14.85 -6.16 12.40
N SER A 707 -14.55 -6.34 13.70
CA SER A 707 -14.14 -7.63 14.25
C SER A 707 -15.30 -8.61 14.30
N THR A 708 -16.46 -8.13 14.67
CA THR A 708 -17.67 -8.97 14.87
C THR A 708 -18.67 -8.86 13.71
N GLY A 709 -18.66 -7.73 12.97
CA GLY A 709 -19.67 -7.39 11.98
C GLY A 709 -20.95 -6.80 12.61
N GLN A 710 -20.94 -6.49 13.91
CA GLN A 710 -22.06 -5.86 14.60
C GLN A 710 -22.22 -4.41 14.18
N ILE A 711 -23.47 -3.99 14.05
CA ILE A 711 -23.89 -2.61 13.81
C ILE A 711 -24.80 -2.22 14.97
N ARG A 712 -24.47 -1.13 15.65
CA ARG A 712 -25.26 -0.61 16.77
C ARG A 712 -25.37 0.91 16.68
N ASP A 713 -26.43 1.46 17.23
CA ASP A 713 -26.58 2.90 17.36
C ASP A 713 -25.60 3.44 18.41
N ALA A 714 -24.94 4.55 18.11
CA ALA A 714 -24.22 5.33 19.12
C ALA A 714 -25.26 6.21 19.87
N VAL A 715 -26.02 5.64 20.77
CA VAL A 715 -27.16 6.30 21.42
C VAL A 715 -26.76 7.53 22.25
N CYS A 716 -25.51 7.59 22.72
CA CYS A 716 -24.95 8.74 23.43
C CYS A 716 -24.10 9.61 22.53
N TRP A 717 -24.59 10.79 22.18
CA TRP A 717 -23.88 11.78 21.37
C TRP A 717 -24.44 13.18 21.59
N ARG A 718 -23.72 14.22 21.19
CA ARG A 718 -24.19 15.62 21.28
C ARG A 718 -23.66 16.46 20.13
N ALA A 719 -24.37 17.54 19.82
CA ALA A 719 -23.93 18.55 18.85
C ALA A 719 -23.40 19.76 19.64
N PRO A 720 -22.08 19.84 19.92
CA PRO A 720 -21.51 20.91 20.75
C PRO A 720 -21.60 22.27 20.08
N GLN A 721 -21.62 22.33 18.77
CA GLN A 721 -21.78 23.52 17.94
C GLN A 721 -22.30 23.15 16.54
N PRO A 722 -22.82 24.09 15.75
CA PRO A 722 -23.27 23.83 14.40
C PRO A 722 -22.18 23.15 13.56
N GLY A 723 -22.57 22.14 12.80
CA GLY A 723 -21.64 21.40 11.94
C GLY A 723 -20.80 20.33 12.65
N ARG A 724 -21.01 20.06 13.94
CA ARG A 724 -20.20 19.15 14.75
C ARG A 724 -21.04 18.14 15.49
N THR A 725 -20.59 16.89 15.50
CA THR A 725 -21.17 15.81 16.31
C THR A 725 -20.10 15.19 17.18
N LEU A 726 -20.27 15.19 18.49
CA LEU A 726 -19.37 14.57 19.46
C LEU A 726 -19.93 13.24 19.89
N VAL A 727 -19.10 12.19 19.84
CA VAL A 727 -19.43 10.81 20.23
C VAL A 727 -18.38 10.30 21.21
N PRO A 728 -18.77 9.90 22.43
CA PRO A 728 -17.87 9.16 23.32
C PRO A 728 -17.57 7.78 22.74
N ILE A 729 -16.30 7.43 22.62
CA ILE A 729 -15.86 6.17 22.04
C ILE A 729 -14.89 5.47 23.00
N HIS A 730 -15.06 4.16 23.13
CA HIS A 730 -14.14 3.25 23.81
C HIS A 730 -13.56 2.25 22.83
N LEU A 731 -12.22 2.15 22.78
CA LEU A 731 -11.49 1.15 22.01
C LEU A 731 -10.66 0.27 22.95
N ALA A 732 -10.79 -1.05 22.81
CA ALA A 732 -9.90 -2.00 23.48
C ALA A 732 -8.45 -1.81 23.01
N GLU A 733 -7.52 -2.54 23.61
CA GLU A 733 -6.13 -2.55 23.13
C GLU A 733 -6.06 -2.92 21.64
N ASN A 734 -5.39 -2.07 20.83
CA ASN A 734 -5.36 -2.18 19.36
C ASN A 734 -6.77 -2.28 18.75
N GLY A 735 -7.73 -1.57 19.33
CA GLY A 735 -9.12 -1.56 18.88
C GLY A 735 -9.34 -0.69 17.65
N SER A 736 -10.43 -0.93 16.95
CA SER A 736 -10.87 -0.09 15.83
C SER A 736 -12.40 -0.15 15.70
N VAL A 737 -12.98 0.92 15.16
CA VAL A 737 -14.41 1.03 14.94
C VAL A 737 -14.69 1.94 13.75
N PHE A 738 -15.76 1.67 13.02
CA PHE A 738 -16.34 2.64 12.11
C PHE A 738 -17.41 3.47 12.82
N VAL A 739 -17.36 4.79 12.62
CA VAL A 739 -18.45 5.71 12.98
C VAL A 739 -19.13 6.13 11.68
N VAL A 740 -20.35 5.65 11.50
CA VAL A 740 -21.10 5.81 10.25
C VAL A 740 -22.29 6.75 10.46
N PHE A 741 -22.39 7.77 9.61
CA PHE A 741 -23.47 8.74 9.62
C PHE A 741 -24.26 8.61 8.32
N ARG A 742 -25.42 7.95 8.36
CA ARG A 742 -26.26 7.68 7.17
C ARG A 742 -27.74 7.93 7.37
N ARG A 743 -28.17 8.13 8.61
CA ARG A 743 -29.57 8.40 8.97
C ARG A 743 -29.72 9.82 9.52
N PRO A 744 -30.87 10.48 9.29
CA PRO A 744 -31.16 11.76 9.94
C PRO A 744 -31.10 11.63 11.47
N ALA A 745 -30.66 12.69 12.12
CA ALA A 745 -30.60 12.74 13.58
C ALA A 745 -32.01 12.73 14.18
N GLU A 746 -32.24 11.81 15.11
CA GLU A 746 -33.46 11.73 15.88
C GLU A 746 -33.31 12.52 17.20
N PRO A 747 -34.35 13.24 17.64
CA PRO A 747 -34.28 14.04 18.88
C PRO A 747 -34.18 13.20 20.14
N ARG A 748 -34.55 11.94 20.09
CA ARG A 748 -34.53 11.01 21.24
C ARG A 748 -33.23 10.27 21.33
N HIS A 749 -32.25 10.84 22.02
CA HIS A 749 -30.96 10.21 22.28
C HIS A 749 -30.40 10.69 23.63
N LEU A 750 -29.32 10.08 24.08
CA LEU A 750 -28.58 10.46 25.26
C LEU A 750 -27.47 11.45 24.89
N VAL A 751 -27.24 12.44 25.76
CA VAL A 751 -26.12 13.39 25.59
C VAL A 751 -24.99 13.18 26.58
N SER A 752 -25.26 12.47 27.68
CA SER A 752 -24.21 12.05 28.61
C SER A 752 -24.67 10.84 29.44
N VAL A 753 -23.66 10.10 29.86
CA VAL A 753 -23.77 8.95 30.76
C VAL A 753 -22.72 9.10 31.84
N ARG A 754 -23.14 8.99 33.13
CA ARG A 754 -22.26 9.01 34.29
C ARG A 754 -22.55 7.79 35.16
N GLY A 755 -21.57 7.15 35.72
CA GLY A 755 -21.71 5.96 36.59
C GLY A 755 -20.35 5.27 36.81
N PRO A 756 -20.38 4.06 37.36
CA PRO A 756 -19.17 3.25 37.54
C PRO A 756 -18.39 3.07 36.23
N GLN A 757 -17.10 3.26 36.30
CA GLN A 757 -16.19 3.21 35.13
C GLN A 757 -16.29 1.84 34.48
N GLN A 758 -16.37 1.81 33.13
CA GLN A 758 -16.52 0.60 32.32
C GLN A 758 -17.70 -0.30 32.70
N GLY A 759 -18.69 0.26 33.38
CA GLY A 759 -19.85 -0.48 33.91
C GLY A 759 -21.08 -0.46 33.00
N ILE A 760 -21.11 0.31 31.93
CA ILE A 760 -22.29 0.46 31.06
C ILE A 760 -21.90 0.30 29.59
N GLN A 761 -22.74 -0.44 28.88
CA GLN A 761 -22.72 -0.51 27.42
C GLN A 761 -24.14 -0.21 26.93
N ILE A 762 -24.25 0.66 25.94
CA ILE A 762 -25.53 0.98 25.31
C ILE A 762 -25.64 0.08 24.06
N GLU A 763 -26.63 -0.82 24.08
CA GLU A 763 -26.78 -1.82 23.01
C GLU A 763 -27.50 -1.26 21.79
N GLY A 764 -28.42 -0.34 22.01
CA GLY A 764 -29.21 0.28 20.96
C GLY A 764 -30.41 1.06 21.54
N ARG A 765 -31.28 1.51 20.65
CA ARG A 765 -32.54 2.16 20.97
C ARG A 765 -33.63 1.85 19.96
N ASP A 766 -34.88 2.09 20.36
CA ASP A 766 -36.02 2.26 19.46
C ASP A 766 -36.65 3.64 19.66
N ASP A 767 -37.89 3.81 19.17
CA ASP A 767 -38.65 5.07 19.28
C ASP A 767 -39.07 5.41 20.72
N LYS A 768 -38.93 4.50 21.68
CA LYS A 768 -39.43 4.63 23.03
C LYS A 768 -38.32 4.54 24.09
N ALA A 769 -37.34 3.68 23.88
CA ALA A 769 -36.39 3.34 24.92
C ALA A 769 -34.97 3.07 24.36
N ALA A 770 -33.98 3.17 25.25
CA ALA A 770 -32.63 2.64 25.04
C ALA A 770 -32.42 1.38 25.90
N TRP A 771 -31.69 0.41 25.34
CA TRP A 771 -31.26 -0.79 26.04
C TRP A 771 -29.83 -0.68 26.51
N LEU A 772 -29.66 -0.96 27.82
CA LEU A 772 -28.38 -0.84 28.50
C LEU A 772 -27.94 -2.20 29.02
N SER A 773 -26.68 -2.52 28.88
CA SER A 773 -26.02 -3.61 29.60
C SER A 773 -25.19 -3.02 30.73
N LEU A 774 -25.53 -3.33 31.96
CA LEU A 774 -24.89 -2.84 33.20
C LEU A 774 -24.02 -3.94 33.77
N TRP A 775 -22.70 -3.74 33.81
CA TRP A 775 -21.71 -4.73 34.25
C TRP A 775 -21.07 -4.45 35.60
N ARG A 776 -21.45 -3.35 36.25
CA ARG A 776 -20.98 -2.97 37.61
C ARG A 776 -22.17 -2.52 38.44
N GLN A 777 -22.17 -2.89 39.74
CA GLN A 777 -23.17 -2.37 40.66
C GLN A 777 -22.99 -0.88 40.84
N GLY A 778 -24.13 -0.18 41.00
CA GLY A 778 -24.14 1.24 41.29
C GLY A 778 -25.21 2.03 40.54
N ARG A 779 -25.21 3.33 40.80
CA ARG A 779 -26.14 4.27 40.20
C ARG A 779 -25.54 4.87 38.93
N TYR A 780 -26.28 4.80 37.83
CA TYR A 780 -26.00 5.43 36.57
C TYR A 780 -26.93 6.59 36.32
N VAL A 781 -26.43 7.73 35.94
CA VAL A 781 -27.18 8.93 35.61
C VAL A 781 -27.02 9.23 34.14
N LEU A 782 -28.13 9.19 33.42
CA LEU A 782 -28.21 9.43 31.99
C LEU A 782 -28.91 10.77 31.76
N ARG A 783 -28.45 11.55 30.79
CA ARG A 783 -29.14 12.80 30.40
C ARG A 783 -29.58 12.67 28.94
N SER A 784 -30.87 12.88 28.71
CA SER A 784 -31.40 12.86 27.34
C SER A 784 -31.20 14.20 26.63
N ALA A 785 -31.34 14.21 25.30
CA ALA A 785 -31.30 15.42 24.49
C ALA A 785 -32.44 16.42 24.83
N ALA A 786 -33.53 15.93 25.42
CA ALA A 786 -34.62 16.77 25.95
C ALA A 786 -34.32 17.28 27.36
N ASP A 787 -33.09 17.24 27.82
CA ASP A 787 -32.58 17.70 29.10
C ASP A 787 -33.21 16.99 30.34
N ARG A 788 -33.74 15.77 30.16
CA ARG A 788 -34.26 14.97 31.25
C ARG A 788 -33.14 14.14 31.87
N GLU A 789 -33.08 14.14 33.22
CA GLU A 789 -32.17 13.24 33.95
C GLU A 789 -32.91 11.93 34.22
N LEU A 790 -32.27 10.81 33.86
CA LEU A 790 -32.78 9.46 34.02
C LEU A 790 -31.79 8.69 34.91
N ALA A 791 -32.25 8.21 36.06
CA ALA A 791 -31.42 7.41 36.97
C ALA A 791 -31.72 5.93 36.79
N VAL A 792 -30.66 5.13 36.59
CA VAL A 792 -30.74 3.68 36.49
C VAL A 792 -29.87 3.08 37.57
N GLN A 793 -30.42 2.10 38.27
CA GLN A 793 -29.72 1.40 39.33
C GLN A 793 -29.42 -0.02 38.87
N ALA A 794 -28.17 -0.44 39.01
CA ALA A 794 -27.76 -1.84 38.94
C ALA A 794 -27.56 -2.36 40.36
N ASP A 795 -28.45 -3.19 40.78
CA ASP A 795 -28.40 -3.83 42.12
C ASP A 795 -28.29 -5.33 41.97
N ASP A 796 -27.72 -5.99 42.96
CA ASP A 796 -27.69 -7.47 43.09
C ASP A 796 -27.06 -8.20 41.89
N LEU A 797 -26.05 -7.60 41.23
CA LEU A 797 -25.28 -8.32 40.23
C LEU A 797 -24.54 -9.46 40.91
N PRO A 798 -24.59 -10.69 40.36
CA PRO A 798 -23.81 -11.78 40.89
C PRO A 798 -22.31 -11.46 40.85
N GLU A 799 -21.59 -11.90 41.89
CA GLU A 799 -20.15 -11.75 41.94
C GLU A 799 -19.47 -12.52 40.79
N PRO A 800 -18.38 -12.01 40.21
CA PRO A 800 -17.62 -12.69 39.18
C PRO A 800 -17.16 -14.07 39.65
N VAL A 801 -17.25 -15.08 38.79
CA VAL A 801 -16.84 -16.45 39.09
C VAL A 801 -15.51 -16.76 38.41
N ALA A 802 -14.45 -17.00 39.16
CA ALA A 802 -13.18 -17.46 38.66
C ALA A 802 -13.27 -18.96 38.25
N LEU A 803 -12.92 -19.28 37.02
CA LEU A 803 -12.80 -20.64 36.54
C LEU A 803 -11.37 -21.17 36.79
N ALA A 804 -11.03 -21.32 38.07
CA ALA A 804 -9.72 -21.86 38.52
C ALA A 804 -9.56 -23.34 38.13
N GLY A 805 -8.35 -23.89 38.22
CA GLY A 805 -8.06 -25.31 37.93
C GLY A 805 -8.89 -26.31 38.72
N PRO A 806 -8.78 -27.64 38.44
CA PRO A 806 -8.01 -28.19 37.32
C PRO A 806 -8.69 -28.03 35.95
N TRP A 807 -7.88 -27.95 34.92
CA TRP A 807 -8.32 -27.98 33.53
C TRP A 807 -7.88 -29.29 32.87
N GLN A 808 -8.76 -29.94 32.13
CA GLN A 808 -8.39 -31.03 31.25
C GLN A 808 -7.92 -30.47 29.92
N VAL A 809 -6.68 -30.78 29.53
CA VAL A 809 -6.10 -30.28 28.26
C VAL A 809 -5.76 -31.46 27.38
N SER A 810 -6.31 -31.48 26.17
CA SER A 810 -6.01 -32.51 25.17
C SER A 810 -5.22 -31.95 24.02
N PHE A 811 -4.25 -32.72 23.52
CA PHE A 811 -3.38 -32.39 22.43
C PHE A 811 -3.56 -33.37 21.26
N PRO A 812 -3.49 -32.90 20.00
CA PRO A 812 -3.57 -33.80 18.85
C PRO A 812 -2.35 -34.74 18.81
N PRO A 813 -2.51 -35.96 18.29
CA PRO A 813 -1.42 -36.93 18.16
C PRO A 813 -0.37 -36.49 17.12
N GLY A 814 0.82 -37.06 17.23
CA GLY A 814 1.87 -36.88 16.20
C GLY A 814 2.78 -35.66 16.39
N TRP A 815 2.57 -34.84 17.42
CA TRP A 815 3.37 -33.60 17.67
C TRP A 815 4.17 -33.62 18.97
N GLY A 816 4.35 -34.81 19.57
CA GLY A 816 5.20 -35.02 20.73
C GLY A 816 4.56 -34.77 22.10
N ALA A 817 3.43 -34.10 22.17
CA ALA A 817 2.68 -33.92 23.39
C ALA A 817 1.89 -35.20 23.76
N PRO A 818 1.60 -35.44 25.06
CA PRO A 818 0.71 -36.51 25.45
C PRO A 818 -0.73 -36.26 24.94
N ALA A 819 -1.55 -37.29 24.78
CA ALA A 819 -2.93 -37.12 24.34
C ALA A 819 -3.75 -36.22 25.26
N SER A 820 -3.45 -36.24 26.56
CA SER A 820 -4.08 -35.37 27.57
C SER A 820 -3.17 -35.11 28.76
N ALA A 821 -3.42 -33.96 29.42
CA ALA A 821 -2.78 -33.59 30.66
C ALA A 821 -3.77 -32.81 31.53
N VAL A 822 -3.55 -32.86 32.86
CA VAL A 822 -4.30 -32.03 33.82
C VAL A 822 -3.46 -30.84 34.23
N PHE A 823 -4.04 -29.66 34.10
CA PHE A 823 -3.42 -28.41 34.51
C PHE A 823 -4.11 -27.93 35.79
N ASP A 824 -3.49 -28.17 36.94
CA ASP A 824 -4.03 -27.72 38.23
C ASP A 824 -4.15 -26.20 38.32
N ARG A 825 -3.30 -25.51 37.56
CA ARG A 825 -3.35 -24.06 37.30
C ARG A 825 -2.97 -23.79 35.86
N LEU A 826 -3.48 -22.70 35.30
CA LEU A 826 -3.05 -22.24 33.99
C LEU A 826 -1.59 -21.80 34.03
N VAL A 827 -0.78 -22.39 33.16
CA VAL A 827 0.66 -22.09 33.00
C VAL A 827 0.99 -22.04 31.51
N PRO A 828 1.97 -21.26 31.12
CA PRO A 828 2.45 -21.25 29.72
C PRO A 828 2.99 -22.65 29.33
N TRP A 829 2.67 -23.14 28.15
CA TRP A 829 3.17 -24.46 27.69
C TRP A 829 4.69 -24.52 27.60
N ASN A 830 5.34 -23.41 27.16
CA ASN A 830 6.79 -23.32 27.05
C ASN A 830 7.52 -23.40 28.42
N GLU A 831 6.80 -23.30 29.52
CA GLU A 831 7.33 -23.46 30.89
C GLU A 831 6.97 -24.82 31.52
N HIS A 832 6.16 -25.65 30.83
CA HIS A 832 5.71 -26.91 31.34
C HIS A 832 6.86 -27.91 31.53
N ALA A 833 6.81 -28.71 32.59
CA ALA A 833 7.84 -29.69 32.92
C ALA A 833 8.00 -30.79 31.89
N GLN A 834 6.91 -31.26 31.29
CA GLN A 834 6.90 -32.26 30.20
C GLN A 834 7.38 -31.67 28.89
N GLN A 835 8.49 -32.16 28.36
CA GLN A 835 9.10 -31.67 27.12
C GLN A 835 8.12 -31.72 25.92
N GLY A 836 7.26 -32.74 25.85
CA GLY A 836 6.26 -32.86 24.78
C GLY A 836 5.27 -31.67 24.74
N ILE A 837 4.86 -31.17 25.92
CA ILE A 837 4.01 -29.99 26.06
C ILE A 837 4.85 -28.71 25.84
N ARG A 838 6.03 -28.67 26.43
CA ARG A 838 6.94 -27.52 26.35
C ARG A 838 7.26 -27.10 24.93
N PHE A 839 7.46 -28.05 24.04
CA PHE A 839 7.78 -27.81 22.63
C PHE A 839 6.57 -27.98 21.70
N PHE A 840 5.35 -28.09 22.23
CA PHE A 840 4.18 -28.27 21.40
C PHE A 840 3.87 -27.02 20.57
N SER A 841 3.52 -27.25 19.29
CA SER A 841 2.94 -26.24 18.41
C SER A 841 1.70 -26.81 17.72
N GLY A 842 0.65 -26.01 17.65
CA GLY A 842 -0.65 -26.42 17.15
C GLY A 842 -1.79 -26.00 18.08
N THR A 843 -2.93 -26.65 17.97
CA THR A 843 -4.13 -26.38 18.77
C THR A 843 -4.26 -27.39 19.90
N ALA A 844 -4.42 -26.90 21.14
CA ALA A 844 -4.79 -27.74 22.28
C ALA A 844 -6.15 -27.29 22.84
N THR A 845 -6.96 -28.27 23.24
CA THR A 845 -8.32 -28.04 23.75
C THR A 845 -8.33 -28.09 25.27
N TYR A 846 -8.66 -26.97 25.90
CA TYR A 846 -8.93 -26.86 27.33
C TYR A 846 -10.40 -27.14 27.63
N ARG A 847 -10.69 -28.03 28.58
CA ARG A 847 -12.05 -28.36 29.00
C ARG A 847 -12.25 -28.08 30.47
N LYS A 848 -13.39 -27.47 30.78
CA LYS A 848 -13.79 -27.13 32.14
C LYS A 848 -15.30 -27.24 32.31
N SER A 849 -15.71 -27.99 33.37
CA SER A 849 -17.10 -27.94 33.82
C SER A 849 -17.25 -26.91 34.92
N PHE A 850 -18.36 -26.18 34.89
CA PHE A 850 -18.74 -25.27 35.96
C PHE A 850 -20.27 -25.24 36.14
N SER A 851 -20.71 -24.80 37.29
CA SER A 851 -22.15 -24.71 37.55
C SER A 851 -22.57 -23.26 37.85
N LEU A 852 -23.74 -22.88 37.34
CA LEU A 852 -24.34 -21.59 37.59
C LEU A 852 -25.67 -21.76 38.33
N SER A 853 -25.96 -20.86 39.28
CA SER A 853 -27.29 -20.70 39.87
C SER A 853 -28.27 -20.15 38.83
N ALA A 854 -29.56 -20.30 39.08
CA ALA A 854 -30.58 -19.77 38.20
C ALA A 854 -30.52 -18.22 38.02
N PRO A 855 -30.23 -17.42 39.05
CA PRO A 855 -30.02 -15.97 38.88
C PRO A 855 -28.81 -15.67 37.96
N GLN A 856 -27.67 -16.35 38.19
CA GLN A 856 -26.48 -16.17 37.34
C GLN A 856 -26.74 -16.50 35.86
N ALA A 857 -27.44 -17.61 35.59
CA ALA A 857 -27.75 -18.01 34.22
C ALA A 857 -28.77 -17.11 33.50
N ARG A 858 -29.55 -16.32 34.24
CA ARG A 858 -30.51 -15.33 33.70
C ARG A 858 -29.88 -13.95 33.46
N SER A 859 -28.71 -13.70 34.03
CA SER A 859 -27.95 -12.46 33.83
C SER A 859 -27.37 -12.37 32.43
N LEU A 860 -26.92 -11.20 32.02
CA LEU A 860 -25.91 -11.11 30.96
C LEU A 860 -24.63 -11.79 31.47
N VAL A 861 -24.02 -12.62 30.65
CA VAL A 861 -22.82 -13.39 31.05
C VAL A 861 -21.73 -13.21 30.06
N ARG A 862 -20.56 -12.74 30.51
CA ARG A 862 -19.36 -12.60 29.68
C ARG A 862 -18.25 -13.49 30.23
N LEU A 863 -17.64 -14.27 29.35
CA LEU A 863 -16.41 -15.00 29.63
C LEU A 863 -15.22 -14.12 29.34
N GLN A 864 -14.42 -13.82 30.36
CA GLN A 864 -13.12 -13.20 30.21
C GLN A 864 -12.08 -14.31 30.18
N LEU A 865 -11.29 -14.37 29.09
CA LEU A 865 -10.23 -15.37 28.89
C LEU A 865 -8.93 -14.96 29.62
N GLY A 866 -8.80 -13.68 29.97
CA GLY A 866 -7.54 -13.15 30.45
C GLY A 866 -6.51 -13.13 29.34
N GLU A 867 -5.30 -13.58 29.60
CA GLU A 867 -4.23 -13.64 28.63
C GLU A 867 -4.26 -14.94 27.82
N VAL A 868 -4.29 -14.83 26.49
CA VAL A 868 -4.24 -15.95 25.53
C VAL A 868 -3.08 -15.77 24.59
N LYS A 869 -2.31 -16.83 24.34
CA LYS A 869 -1.20 -16.87 23.40
C LYS A 869 -1.36 -18.07 22.44
N HIS A 870 -1.94 -17.89 21.21
CA HIS A 870 -2.13 -16.58 20.54
C HIS A 870 -3.56 -16.40 20.02
N VAL A 871 -4.29 -17.48 19.70
CA VAL A 871 -5.66 -17.45 19.18
C VAL A 871 -6.50 -18.42 19.99
N ALA A 872 -7.72 -18.05 20.35
CA ALA A 872 -8.68 -18.92 21.02
C ALA A 872 -9.95 -19.10 20.19
N GLU A 873 -10.52 -20.32 20.22
CA GLU A 873 -11.87 -20.57 19.72
C GLU A 873 -12.67 -21.17 20.87
N VAL A 874 -13.83 -20.60 21.13
CA VAL A 874 -14.63 -20.92 22.33
C VAL A 874 -15.90 -21.65 21.94
N ARG A 875 -16.18 -22.72 22.68
CA ARG A 875 -17.46 -23.46 22.64
C ARG A 875 -18.03 -23.62 24.03
N LEU A 876 -19.32 -23.42 24.17
CA LEU A 876 -20.06 -23.66 25.41
C LEU A 876 -21.23 -24.59 25.15
N ASN A 877 -21.32 -25.67 25.91
CA ASN A 877 -22.39 -26.69 25.76
C ASN A 877 -22.52 -27.20 24.31
N GLY A 878 -21.39 -27.28 23.57
CA GLY A 878 -21.32 -27.68 22.17
C GLY A 878 -21.64 -26.57 21.17
N THR A 879 -22.08 -25.37 21.62
CA THR A 879 -22.38 -24.23 20.75
C THR A 879 -21.09 -23.46 20.46
N PRO A 880 -20.68 -23.25 19.19
CA PRO A 880 -19.53 -22.43 18.86
C PRO A 880 -19.85 -20.94 19.10
N LEU A 881 -18.91 -20.23 19.70
CA LEU A 881 -19.04 -18.81 20.07
C LEU A 881 -18.05 -17.91 19.32
N GLY A 882 -17.27 -18.51 18.40
CA GLY A 882 -16.37 -17.79 17.52
C GLY A 882 -14.91 -17.79 17.95
N VAL A 883 -14.12 -17.06 17.20
CA VAL A 883 -12.67 -16.96 17.34
C VAL A 883 -12.31 -15.64 17.99
N VAL A 884 -11.55 -15.71 19.08
CA VAL A 884 -10.93 -14.55 19.75
C VAL A 884 -9.45 -14.50 19.35
N TRP A 885 -9.09 -13.49 18.59
CA TRP A 885 -7.76 -13.36 17.99
C TRP A 885 -7.06 -12.03 18.29
N SER A 886 -7.79 -11.11 18.92
CA SER A 886 -7.29 -9.80 19.40
C SER A 886 -8.10 -9.38 20.61
N ALA A 887 -7.67 -8.34 21.32
CA ALA A 887 -8.46 -7.75 22.42
C ALA A 887 -9.79 -7.17 21.88
N PRO A 888 -10.84 -7.19 22.73
CA PRO A 888 -10.90 -7.74 24.08
C PRO A 888 -10.93 -9.26 24.07
N TRP A 889 -10.17 -9.87 24.97
CA TRP A 889 -10.11 -11.34 25.12
C TRP A 889 -11.34 -11.84 25.90
N SER A 890 -12.49 -11.68 25.30
CA SER A 890 -13.77 -12.01 25.94
C SER A 890 -14.81 -12.50 24.94
N VAL A 891 -15.77 -13.28 25.44
CA VAL A 891 -16.87 -13.86 24.65
C VAL A 891 -18.17 -13.68 25.40
N ASP A 892 -19.24 -13.28 24.72
CA ASP A 892 -20.60 -13.24 25.26
C ASP A 892 -21.17 -14.66 25.35
N LEU A 893 -21.60 -15.05 26.55
CA LEU A 893 -22.26 -16.33 26.85
C LEU A 893 -23.74 -16.18 27.11
N THR A 894 -24.27 -14.97 26.99
CA THR A 894 -25.69 -14.67 27.30
C THR A 894 -26.62 -15.53 26.44
N GLY A 895 -27.58 -16.20 27.08
CA GLY A 895 -28.52 -17.11 26.40
C GLY A 895 -27.99 -18.49 26.04
N VAL A 896 -26.67 -18.73 26.18
CA VAL A 896 -26.05 -20.07 25.93
C VAL A 896 -25.77 -20.81 27.24
N VAL A 897 -25.50 -20.07 28.32
CA VAL A 897 -25.35 -20.64 29.66
C VAL A 897 -26.66 -21.24 30.17
N LYS A 898 -26.56 -22.27 31.02
CA LYS A 898 -27.69 -22.96 31.62
C LYS A 898 -27.59 -22.89 33.17
N PRO A 899 -28.72 -22.90 33.88
CA PRO A 899 -28.70 -23.20 35.29
C PRO A 899 -28.17 -24.62 35.52
N GLY A 900 -27.35 -24.81 36.55
CA GLY A 900 -26.66 -26.07 36.80
C GLY A 900 -25.39 -26.21 35.96
N ALA A 901 -25.07 -27.41 35.51
CA ALA A 901 -23.81 -27.75 34.86
C ALA A 901 -23.69 -27.20 33.46
N ASN A 902 -22.54 -26.64 33.15
CA ASN A 902 -22.11 -26.14 31.84
C ASN A 902 -20.75 -26.75 31.47
N GLN A 903 -20.53 -27.01 30.20
CA GLN A 903 -19.30 -27.54 29.61
C GLN A 903 -18.64 -26.47 28.73
N LEU A 904 -17.47 -26.00 29.14
CA LEU A 904 -16.68 -25.04 28.40
C LEU A 904 -15.53 -25.75 27.71
N GLU A 905 -15.34 -25.46 26.44
CA GLU A 905 -14.18 -25.84 25.65
C GLU A 905 -13.52 -24.60 25.06
N ILE A 906 -12.20 -24.51 25.19
CA ILE A 906 -11.40 -23.43 24.62
C ILE A 906 -10.26 -24.09 23.84
N ASP A 907 -10.31 -23.98 22.53
CA ASP A 907 -9.20 -24.35 21.65
C ASP A 907 -8.21 -23.21 21.61
N VAL A 908 -6.98 -23.45 22.03
CA VAL A 908 -5.90 -22.45 22.00
C VAL A 908 -4.86 -22.89 21.01
N THR A 909 -4.53 -22.01 20.09
CA THR A 909 -3.58 -22.26 19.01
C THR A 909 -2.38 -21.31 19.15
N ASN A 910 -1.16 -21.90 19.15
CA ASN A 910 0.09 -21.18 19.11
C ASN A 910 0.75 -21.26 17.73
N VAL A 911 1.95 -20.69 17.61
CA VAL A 911 2.77 -20.67 16.38
C VAL A 911 3.79 -21.81 16.34
N TRP A 912 4.41 -22.09 15.17
CA TRP A 912 5.36 -23.20 14.98
C TRP A 912 6.67 -23.08 15.77
N VAL A 913 7.02 -21.91 16.29
CA VAL A 913 8.30 -21.59 16.91
C VAL A 913 8.78 -22.67 17.87
N ASN A 914 7.95 -23.06 18.85
CA ASN A 914 8.37 -23.97 19.90
C ASN A 914 8.67 -25.38 19.39
N ARG A 915 7.91 -25.86 18.42
CA ARG A 915 8.18 -27.18 17.82
C ARG A 915 9.45 -27.15 16.97
N LEU A 916 9.68 -26.09 16.22
CA LEU A 916 10.88 -25.94 15.39
C LEU A 916 12.15 -25.83 16.23
N VAL A 917 12.11 -25.10 17.37
CA VAL A 917 13.21 -25.06 18.34
C VAL A 917 13.47 -26.44 18.95
N GLY A 918 12.40 -27.14 19.35
CA GLY A 918 12.52 -28.51 19.87
C GLY A 918 13.11 -29.50 18.86
N ASP A 919 12.68 -29.40 17.59
CA ASP A 919 13.18 -30.27 16.52
C ASP A 919 14.62 -29.95 16.11
N ALA A 920 15.06 -28.71 16.26
CA ALA A 920 16.44 -28.32 15.97
C ALA A 920 17.48 -29.09 16.80
N GLY A 921 17.09 -29.55 18.00
CA GLY A 921 17.93 -30.40 18.86
C GLY A 921 17.85 -31.91 18.55
N LEU A 922 17.01 -32.33 17.60
CA LEU A 922 16.78 -33.72 17.29
C LEU A 922 17.46 -34.15 15.96
N PRO A 923 17.93 -35.42 15.88
CA PRO A 923 18.30 -36.01 14.59
C PRO A 923 17.13 -35.89 13.61
N GLU A 924 17.40 -35.71 12.31
CA GLU A 924 16.39 -35.48 11.29
C GLU A 924 15.27 -36.52 11.27
N ALA A 925 15.63 -37.82 11.40
CA ALA A 925 14.66 -38.93 11.45
C ALA A 925 13.72 -38.91 12.64
N LYS A 926 14.00 -38.11 13.68
CA LYS A 926 13.19 -37.97 14.90
C LYS A 926 12.42 -36.65 14.97
N ARG A 927 12.58 -35.78 13.97
CA ARG A 927 11.89 -34.50 13.92
C ARG A 927 10.41 -34.68 13.59
N PHE A 928 9.58 -33.88 14.22
CA PHE A 928 8.13 -33.84 13.96
C PHE A 928 7.80 -32.93 12.78
N THR A 929 8.63 -31.90 12.52
CA THR A 929 8.47 -30.97 11.42
C THR A 929 9.34 -31.32 10.23
N LYS A 930 8.84 -30.95 9.03
CA LYS A 930 9.60 -31.03 7.79
C LYS A 930 9.51 -29.69 7.07
N THR A 931 10.66 -29.06 6.82
CA THR A 931 10.79 -27.79 6.11
C THR A 931 12.18 -27.64 5.52
N HIS A 932 12.32 -26.87 4.44
CA HIS A 932 13.62 -26.45 3.91
C HIS A 932 14.22 -25.26 4.65
N VAL A 933 13.43 -24.51 5.41
CA VAL A 933 13.89 -23.38 6.24
C VAL A 933 14.64 -23.93 7.45
N ARG A 934 15.95 -24.14 7.30
CA ARG A 934 16.83 -24.71 8.32
C ARG A 934 17.94 -23.75 8.68
N ARG A 935 18.46 -23.87 9.91
CA ARG A 935 19.64 -23.12 10.32
C ARG A 935 20.87 -23.82 9.76
N GLU A 936 21.43 -23.27 8.71
CA GLU A 936 22.74 -23.68 8.19
C GLU A 936 23.83 -22.73 8.71
N PRO A 937 25.01 -23.26 9.16
CA PRO A 937 26.07 -22.44 9.71
C PRO A 937 26.63 -21.39 8.73
N ASP A 938 26.59 -21.68 7.44
CA ASP A 938 27.34 -20.98 6.39
C ASP A 938 26.50 -20.12 5.45
N TYR A 939 25.32 -19.67 5.90
CA TYR A 939 24.52 -18.74 5.10
C TYR A 939 25.29 -17.42 4.92
N PRO A 940 25.67 -17.02 3.68
CA PRO A 940 26.36 -15.77 3.45
C PRO A 940 25.48 -14.56 3.80
N GLY A 941 26.08 -13.58 4.44
CA GLY A 941 25.60 -12.32 4.98
C GLY A 941 24.15 -11.90 4.69
N ARG A 942 23.77 -11.56 3.46
CA ARG A 942 22.42 -11.08 3.13
C ARG A 942 21.33 -12.16 3.21
N TYR A 943 21.67 -13.45 3.21
CA TYR A 943 20.72 -14.55 3.34
C TYR A 943 20.60 -15.10 4.77
N ALA A 944 21.24 -14.45 5.75
CA ALA A 944 21.11 -14.81 7.15
C ALA A 944 19.66 -14.85 7.65
N HIS A 945 18.74 -14.15 6.97
CA HIS A 945 17.30 -14.16 7.23
C HIS A 945 16.60 -15.49 6.90
N LEU A 946 17.21 -16.35 6.10
CA LEU A 946 16.69 -17.69 5.80
C LEU A 946 17.05 -18.74 6.87
N ARG A 947 17.72 -18.33 7.94
CA ARG A 947 18.03 -19.22 9.05
C ARG A 947 16.79 -19.66 9.78
N GLY A 948 16.56 -20.94 9.82
CA GLY A 948 15.61 -21.56 10.73
C GLY A 948 16.05 -21.46 12.20
N TYR A 949 15.35 -22.18 13.05
CA TYR A 949 15.55 -22.15 14.48
C TYR A 949 16.73 -23.04 14.93
N ALA A 950 17.37 -22.66 16.04
CA ALA A 950 18.33 -23.46 16.79
C ALA A 950 17.69 -23.97 18.08
N ALA A 951 18.24 -25.05 18.62
CA ALA A 951 17.80 -25.61 19.92
C ALA A 951 18.02 -24.64 21.10
N SER A 952 18.91 -23.65 20.95
CA SER A 952 19.18 -22.60 21.95
C SER A 952 18.29 -21.36 21.82
N ASP A 953 17.45 -21.28 20.78
CA ASP A 953 16.61 -20.11 20.60
C ASP A 953 15.50 -20.06 21.67
N PRO A 954 15.07 -18.86 22.08
CA PRO A 954 14.02 -18.72 23.08
C PRO A 954 12.69 -19.28 22.60
N LEU A 955 11.98 -19.96 23.49
CA LEU A 955 10.63 -20.42 23.21
C LEU A 955 9.65 -19.24 23.28
N ALA A 956 8.68 -19.24 22.39
CA ALA A 956 7.59 -18.28 22.42
C ALA A 956 6.61 -18.62 23.55
N PRO A 957 6.16 -17.63 24.37
CA PRO A 957 5.08 -17.85 25.33
C PRO A 957 3.83 -18.36 24.61
N CYS A 958 3.17 -19.37 25.17
CA CYS A 958 2.01 -19.99 24.50
C CYS A 958 1.06 -20.67 25.48
N GLY A 959 -0.22 -20.76 25.10
CA GLY A 959 -1.28 -21.40 25.89
C GLY A 959 -2.33 -20.41 26.41
N LEU A 960 -3.22 -20.92 27.24
CA LEU A 960 -4.20 -20.16 28.02
C LEU A 960 -3.56 -19.80 29.36
N LEU A 961 -3.31 -18.50 29.59
CA LEU A 961 -2.65 -18.04 30.81
C LEU A 961 -3.66 -17.51 31.85
N GLY A 962 -4.84 -17.08 31.40
CA GLY A 962 -5.90 -16.56 32.26
C GLY A 962 -5.61 -15.21 32.91
N PRO A 963 -6.25 -14.85 34.03
CA PRO A 963 -7.28 -15.63 34.70
C PRO A 963 -8.59 -15.72 33.91
N VAL A 964 -9.12 -16.92 33.78
CA VAL A 964 -10.43 -17.14 33.15
C VAL A 964 -11.53 -16.92 34.18
N ARG A 965 -12.52 -16.05 33.85
CA ARG A 965 -13.60 -15.72 34.76
C ARG A 965 -14.90 -15.41 34.02
N LEU A 966 -16.00 -15.64 34.68
CA LEU A 966 -17.32 -15.20 34.25
C LEU A 966 -17.64 -13.88 34.93
N GLU A 967 -18.11 -12.91 34.18
CA GLU A 967 -18.68 -11.65 34.67
C GLU A 967 -20.16 -11.65 34.39
N PHE A 968 -20.91 -11.01 35.26
CA PHE A 968 -22.37 -10.95 35.17
C PHE A 968 -22.81 -9.51 35.04
N GLY A 969 -23.82 -9.31 34.22
CA GLY A 969 -24.44 -8.01 33.99
C GLY A 969 -25.97 -8.08 34.02
N GLN A 970 -26.58 -6.93 33.98
CA GLN A 970 -28.05 -6.75 33.95
C GLN A 970 -28.44 -5.95 32.71
N SER A 971 -29.44 -6.42 31.98
CA SER A 971 -30.08 -5.62 30.94
C SER A 971 -31.14 -4.68 31.57
N LYS A 972 -31.14 -3.46 31.14
CA LYS A 972 -32.12 -2.43 31.54
C LYS A 972 -32.65 -1.69 30.32
N GLU A 973 -33.95 -1.48 30.31
CA GLU A 973 -34.65 -0.61 29.39
C GLU A 973 -34.87 0.76 30.03
N VAL A 974 -34.58 1.84 29.33
CA VAL A 974 -34.71 3.21 29.80
C VAL A 974 -35.50 4.02 28.78
N ALA A 975 -36.64 4.55 29.18
CA ALA A 975 -37.46 5.41 28.31
C ALA A 975 -36.73 6.74 28.02
N LEU A 976 -36.51 7.02 26.75
CA LEU A 976 -35.82 8.23 26.27
C LEU A 976 -36.70 9.48 26.20
#